data_d2d40404e03abfa97be65288d01563b1
#
_entry.id   d2d40404e03abfa97be65288d01563b1
#
_cell.length_a   1.000
_cell.length_b   1.000
_cell.length_c   1.000
_cell.angle_alpha   90.00
_cell.angle_beta   90.00
_cell.angle_gamma   90.00
#
_symmetry.space_group_name_H-M   'P 1'
#
loop_
_entity.id
_entity.type
_entity.pdbx_description
1 polymer ?
#
loop_
_entity_poly.entity_id
_entity_poly.type
_entity_poly.pdbx_seq_one_letter_code
_entity_poly.pdbx_strand_id
1 'polypeptide(L)'
;MGEKKFKRTTVTAALPYANGGVHIGHLAGVYVPSDIYARYLRLKKEEVVFIGGSDEHGVPITLRAKKEGVTPQDVCDRYHKMIKDSFKEFGISFDVYSRTTSEIHHKFASDFFRKLYDDGKLVEQESEQLYDEEAKQFLADRYVVGECPHCHNEHAYGDQCEKCGSDLNPMELINPQSTISGSKPVVKATKNWYLPLNDYQEWLKQWILNDHKEWRPNVYGQCKSWLDMDLQPRAMTRDLNWGIPVPVEGAEGKVLYVWFDAPIGYISNTKELCDSNPEQFGSWQKWWQDPETRLVHFIGKDNIVFHCLIFPSMLKAHGDYILPDNVPSNEFLNLENDKISTSRNWAVWLHEYLVDFPNKQDVLRYVLTANAPETKDNNFTWKDFQERNNSELVAVYGNFVNRALQLTHKYWDGVVPACGELQDVDRQAIQEFKDVKEKVESYLDVFKFREAQKEAMNLARIGNRYITECEPWKVWKTDPKRVETILNISLQLVANLSIAFEPFLPFSSKELRNMINLAEYDWTQLGSTDIIPAGHKLNAPHLLFEKIEDEAIDAQLKKLEDTKKANEAASYVAEPIKKDVSFDDFEKLDIRVGHILHCEKVKKSKKLLKFTIDDGTGTERTILSGIAAFYEPEQLIGKDVLFVANFPPRNMMGIESQGMILSAVNFDGSLSVTTTLGEVKPGSQVG
;
A
#
# COMPACT_ATOMS: atom_id res chain seq x y z
N MET A 1 28.81 -21.42 12.97
CA MET A 1 28.14 -22.42 12.15
C MET A 1 28.55 -22.16 10.71
N GLY A 2 28.94 -23.17 9.90
CA GLY A 2 29.25 -22.94 8.48
C GLY A 2 28.00 -22.44 7.76
N GLU A 3 28.17 -21.52 6.80
CA GLU A 3 27.06 -21.04 5.96
C GLU A 3 26.33 -22.26 5.36
N LYS A 4 25.03 -22.34 5.63
CA LYS A 4 24.16 -23.39 5.07
C LYS A 4 24.00 -23.07 3.57
N LYS A 5 24.62 -23.86 2.71
CA LYS A 5 24.58 -23.64 1.27
C LYS A 5 23.32 -24.29 0.70
N PHE A 6 22.32 -23.48 0.35
CA PHE A 6 21.11 -23.93 -0.32
C PHE A 6 21.36 -24.14 -1.83
N LYS A 7 20.62 -25.05 -2.43
CA LYS A 7 20.65 -25.28 -3.89
C LYS A 7 19.62 -24.43 -4.64
N ARG A 8 18.52 -24.09 -3.96
CA ARG A 8 17.40 -23.35 -4.54
C ARG A 8 16.67 -22.51 -3.50
N THR A 9 15.81 -21.61 -3.97
CA THR A 9 15.04 -20.72 -3.08
C THR A 9 13.56 -20.69 -3.46
N THR A 10 12.69 -20.88 -2.48
CA THR A 10 11.26 -20.58 -2.57
C THR A 10 11.04 -19.20 -1.98
N VAL A 11 10.60 -18.26 -2.81
CA VAL A 11 10.23 -16.89 -2.41
C VAL A 11 8.72 -16.78 -2.43
N THR A 12 8.12 -16.33 -1.34
CA THR A 12 6.69 -16.06 -1.26
C THR A 12 6.43 -14.60 -0.91
N ALA A 13 5.32 -14.07 -1.39
CA ALA A 13 4.79 -12.76 -1.01
C ALA A 13 3.42 -12.94 -0.33
N ALA A 14 3.17 -12.23 0.77
CA ALA A 14 1.92 -12.30 1.49
C ALA A 14 0.72 -12.15 0.54
N LEU A 15 -0.26 -13.03 0.68
CA LEU A 15 -1.45 -13.05 -0.18
C LEU A 15 -2.36 -11.86 0.16
N PRO A 16 -2.68 -10.97 -0.79
CA PRO A 16 -3.61 -9.89 -0.55
C PRO A 16 -5.05 -10.42 -0.51
N TYR A 17 -5.90 -9.83 0.33
CA TYR A 17 -7.33 -10.11 0.31
C TYR A 17 -7.98 -9.67 -1.00
N ALA A 18 -8.76 -10.56 -1.62
CA ALA A 18 -9.52 -10.27 -2.84
C ALA A 18 -10.83 -9.51 -2.57
N ASN A 19 -10.78 -8.43 -1.79
CA ASN A 19 -11.91 -7.55 -1.49
C ASN A 19 -11.66 -6.08 -1.84
N GLY A 20 -10.55 -5.79 -2.50
CA GLY A 20 -10.13 -4.46 -2.93
C GLY A 20 -8.89 -4.53 -3.83
N GLY A 21 -8.49 -3.39 -4.40
CA GLY A 21 -7.24 -3.27 -5.14
C GLY A 21 -6.01 -3.29 -4.23
N VAL A 22 -4.83 -3.44 -4.83
CA VAL A 22 -3.55 -3.19 -4.14
C VAL A 22 -3.15 -1.72 -4.25
N HIS A 23 -2.54 -1.20 -3.21
CA HIS A 23 -2.05 0.18 -3.13
C HIS A 23 -0.54 0.23 -2.86
N ILE A 24 0.04 1.43 -2.97
CA ILE A 24 1.49 1.65 -2.82
C ILE A 24 2.06 1.11 -1.48
N GLY A 25 1.28 1.09 -0.40
CA GLY A 25 1.70 0.49 0.87
C GLY A 25 1.94 -1.02 0.76
N HIS A 26 1.07 -1.74 0.06
CA HIS A 26 1.27 -3.17 -0.25
C HIS A 26 2.49 -3.37 -1.14
N LEU A 27 2.66 -2.52 -2.17
CA LEU A 27 3.80 -2.61 -3.08
C LEU A 27 5.13 -2.41 -2.36
N ALA A 28 5.25 -1.34 -1.57
CA ALA A 28 6.49 -1.04 -0.83
C ALA A 28 6.75 -2.03 0.31
N GLY A 29 5.66 -2.52 0.94
CA GLY A 29 5.74 -3.45 2.06
C GLY A 29 6.17 -4.86 1.66
N VAL A 30 5.65 -5.35 0.52
CA VAL A 30 5.74 -6.77 0.17
C VAL A 30 6.18 -7.01 -1.27
N TYR A 31 5.45 -6.47 -2.28
CA TYR A 31 5.55 -6.98 -3.64
C TYR A 31 6.77 -6.48 -4.40
N VAL A 32 7.16 -5.22 -4.23
CA VAL A 32 8.39 -4.69 -4.85
C VAL A 32 9.64 -5.33 -4.25
N PRO A 33 9.83 -5.42 -2.92
CA PRO A 33 11.01 -6.06 -2.35
C PRO A 33 11.11 -7.55 -2.67
N SER A 34 10.00 -8.29 -2.68
CA SER A 34 10.02 -9.72 -3.05
C SER A 34 10.39 -9.94 -4.52
N ASP A 35 9.86 -9.09 -5.43
CA ASP A 35 10.19 -9.14 -6.86
C ASP A 35 11.66 -8.78 -7.13
N ILE A 36 12.19 -7.75 -6.44
CA ILE A 36 13.62 -7.39 -6.53
C ILE A 36 14.48 -8.59 -6.13
N TYR A 37 14.14 -9.26 -5.03
CA TYR A 37 14.91 -10.41 -4.56
C TYR A 37 14.83 -11.60 -5.50
N ALA A 38 13.63 -11.94 -5.99
CA ALA A 38 13.45 -13.02 -6.95
C ALA A 38 14.22 -12.77 -8.27
N ARG A 39 14.17 -11.54 -8.81
CA ARG A 39 14.93 -11.15 -10.00
C ARG A 39 16.44 -11.22 -9.77
N TYR A 40 16.92 -10.75 -8.63
CA TYR A 40 18.32 -10.83 -8.25
C TYR A 40 18.85 -12.28 -8.27
N LEU A 41 18.11 -13.20 -7.61
CA LEU A 41 18.49 -14.61 -7.57
C LEU A 41 18.49 -15.25 -8.98
N ARG A 42 17.48 -14.92 -9.81
CA ARG A 42 17.42 -15.40 -11.20
C ARG A 42 18.59 -14.89 -12.04
N LEU A 43 19.00 -13.63 -11.85
CA LEU A 43 20.20 -13.08 -12.51
C LEU A 43 21.48 -13.77 -12.06
N LYS A 44 21.56 -14.24 -10.84
CA LYS A 44 22.64 -15.12 -10.34
C LYS A 44 22.56 -16.53 -10.88
N LYS A 45 21.53 -16.85 -11.69
CA LYS A 45 21.22 -18.19 -12.20
C LYS A 45 20.97 -19.21 -11.09
N GLU A 46 20.49 -18.75 -9.95
CA GLU A 46 20.00 -19.62 -8.89
C GLU A 46 18.64 -20.20 -9.27
N GLU A 47 18.36 -21.40 -8.80
CA GLU A 47 17.06 -22.05 -9.00
C GLU A 47 16.03 -21.42 -8.03
N VAL A 48 15.02 -20.73 -8.57
CA VAL A 48 14.05 -19.93 -7.79
C VAL A 48 12.64 -20.18 -8.27
N VAL A 49 11.70 -20.27 -7.32
CA VAL A 49 10.27 -20.06 -7.58
C VAL A 49 9.77 -18.85 -6.79
N PHE A 50 8.98 -18.02 -7.43
CA PHE A 50 8.36 -16.84 -6.83
C PHE A 50 6.83 -16.99 -6.83
N ILE A 51 6.27 -17.22 -5.64
CA ILE A 51 4.90 -17.65 -5.42
C ILE A 51 4.05 -16.50 -4.92
N GLY A 52 2.94 -16.24 -5.61
CA GLY A 52 1.91 -15.29 -5.22
C GLY A 52 0.51 -15.89 -5.35
N GLY A 53 -0.48 -15.12 -4.95
CA GLY A 53 -1.89 -15.47 -5.04
C GLY A 53 -2.74 -14.49 -4.28
N SER A 54 -4.07 -14.68 -4.29
CA SER A 54 -5.03 -13.92 -3.49
C SER A 54 -5.63 -14.77 -2.38
N ASP A 55 -5.79 -14.15 -1.21
CA ASP A 55 -6.59 -14.69 -0.12
C ASP A 55 -8.06 -14.31 -0.36
N GLU A 56 -8.92 -15.34 -0.45
CA GLU A 56 -10.30 -15.20 -0.91
C GLU A 56 -11.32 -15.69 0.12
N HIS A 57 -10.88 -16.01 1.33
CA HIS A 57 -11.75 -16.44 2.41
C HIS A 57 -11.85 -15.39 3.51
N GLY A 58 -12.80 -15.57 4.43
CA GLY A 58 -12.98 -14.73 5.61
C GLY A 58 -14.06 -13.65 5.49
N VAL A 59 -14.32 -13.05 6.64
CA VAL A 59 -15.42 -12.09 6.88
C VAL A 59 -15.37 -10.83 6.00
N PRO A 60 -14.22 -10.20 5.71
CA PRO A 60 -14.20 -8.99 4.89
C PRO A 60 -14.80 -9.16 3.49
N ILE A 61 -14.67 -10.36 2.90
CA ILE A 61 -15.22 -10.66 1.57
C ILE A 61 -16.74 -10.80 1.63
N THR A 62 -17.27 -11.51 2.64
CA THR A 62 -18.71 -11.68 2.81
C THR A 62 -19.42 -10.37 3.14
N LEU A 63 -18.80 -9.50 3.94
CA LEU A 63 -19.32 -8.15 4.20
C LEU A 63 -19.34 -7.30 2.93
N ARG A 64 -18.31 -7.39 2.11
CA ARG A 64 -18.25 -6.70 0.82
C ARG A 64 -19.32 -7.20 -0.13
N ALA A 65 -19.47 -8.50 -0.26
CA ALA A 65 -20.49 -9.14 -1.08
C ALA A 65 -21.89 -8.70 -0.67
N LYS A 66 -22.19 -8.70 0.65
CA LYS A 66 -23.47 -8.25 1.20
C LYS A 66 -23.74 -6.77 0.86
N LYS A 67 -22.73 -5.90 1.04
CA LYS A 67 -22.84 -4.46 0.73
C LYS A 67 -23.14 -4.21 -0.75
N GLU A 68 -22.57 -5.02 -1.64
CA GLU A 68 -22.73 -4.89 -3.08
C GLU A 68 -23.90 -5.68 -3.67
N GLY A 69 -24.56 -6.54 -2.88
CA GLY A 69 -25.67 -7.38 -3.32
C GLY A 69 -25.25 -8.50 -4.30
N VAL A 70 -24.03 -8.99 -4.20
CA VAL A 70 -23.45 -10.05 -5.05
C VAL A 70 -22.99 -11.23 -4.20
N THR A 71 -22.54 -12.31 -4.82
CA THR A 71 -21.96 -13.46 -4.09
C THR A 71 -20.51 -13.16 -3.65
N PRO A 72 -20.00 -13.83 -2.59
CA PRO A 72 -18.59 -13.77 -2.23
C PRO A 72 -17.66 -14.17 -3.39
N GLN A 73 -18.07 -15.16 -4.20
CA GLN A 73 -17.30 -15.60 -5.37
C GLN A 73 -17.17 -14.48 -6.42
N ASP A 74 -18.26 -13.73 -6.70
CA ASP A 74 -18.22 -12.61 -7.66
C ASP A 74 -17.24 -11.52 -7.21
N VAL A 75 -17.18 -11.24 -5.90
CA VAL A 75 -16.21 -10.31 -5.31
C VAL A 75 -14.79 -10.83 -5.54
N CYS A 76 -14.53 -12.10 -5.20
CA CYS A 76 -13.22 -12.72 -5.36
C CYS A 76 -12.77 -12.72 -6.81
N ASP A 77 -13.62 -13.14 -7.75
CA ASP A 77 -13.28 -13.22 -9.19
C ASP A 77 -12.88 -11.85 -9.76
N ARG A 78 -13.64 -10.81 -9.40
CA ARG A 78 -13.35 -9.45 -9.84
C ARG A 78 -12.02 -8.93 -9.31
N TYR A 79 -11.80 -9.04 -7.99
CA TYR A 79 -10.59 -8.49 -7.38
C TYR A 79 -9.36 -9.35 -7.65
N HIS A 80 -9.48 -10.68 -7.68
CA HIS A 80 -8.39 -11.54 -8.11
C HIS A 80 -7.88 -11.14 -9.51
N LYS A 81 -8.81 -10.98 -10.47
CA LYS A 81 -8.45 -10.56 -11.83
C LYS A 81 -7.79 -9.19 -11.85
N MET A 82 -8.38 -8.20 -11.16
CA MET A 82 -7.83 -6.84 -11.07
C MET A 82 -6.41 -6.83 -10.51
N ILE A 83 -6.18 -7.52 -9.40
CA ILE A 83 -4.88 -7.58 -8.73
C ILE A 83 -3.85 -8.28 -9.62
N LYS A 84 -4.20 -9.44 -10.16
CA LYS A 84 -3.34 -10.24 -11.05
C LYS A 84 -2.90 -9.46 -12.27
N ASP A 85 -3.85 -8.80 -12.95
CA ASP A 85 -3.57 -7.99 -14.14
C ASP A 85 -2.69 -6.79 -13.79
N SER A 86 -2.98 -6.10 -12.68
CA SER A 86 -2.19 -4.96 -12.20
C SER A 86 -0.75 -5.36 -11.85
N PHE A 87 -0.54 -6.48 -11.18
CA PHE A 87 0.81 -6.99 -10.89
C PHE A 87 1.57 -7.33 -12.17
N LYS A 88 0.92 -7.97 -13.13
CA LYS A 88 1.52 -8.30 -14.43
C LYS A 88 1.95 -7.04 -15.17
N GLU A 89 1.09 -6.04 -15.25
CA GLU A 89 1.38 -4.76 -15.91
C GLU A 89 2.45 -3.96 -15.17
N PHE A 90 2.47 -4.02 -13.85
CA PHE A 90 3.51 -3.39 -13.00
C PHE A 90 4.85 -4.14 -13.02
N GLY A 91 4.89 -5.33 -13.61
CA GLY A 91 6.10 -6.12 -13.76
C GLY A 91 6.50 -6.91 -12.51
N ILE A 92 5.56 -7.29 -11.64
CA ILE A 92 5.84 -8.28 -10.60
C ILE A 92 5.94 -9.66 -11.24
N SER A 93 7.08 -10.30 -11.11
CA SER A 93 7.50 -11.48 -11.90
C SER A 93 7.16 -12.82 -11.22
N PHE A 94 5.94 -12.96 -10.67
CA PHE A 94 5.49 -14.24 -10.12
C PHE A 94 5.59 -15.37 -11.15
N ASP A 95 6.07 -16.53 -10.73
CA ASP A 95 5.99 -17.76 -11.54
C ASP A 95 4.56 -18.30 -11.54
N VAL A 96 3.84 -18.11 -10.44
CA VAL A 96 2.41 -18.39 -10.32
C VAL A 96 1.73 -17.33 -9.45
N TYR A 97 0.57 -16.87 -9.90
CA TYR A 97 -0.37 -16.07 -9.11
C TYR A 97 -1.73 -16.76 -9.10
N SER A 98 -1.99 -17.55 -8.06
CA SER A 98 -3.20 -18.36 -7.90
C SER A 98 -4.14 -17.80 -6.82
N ARG A 99 -5.00 -18.63 -6.24
CA ARG A 99 -6.07 -18.19 -5.34
C ARG A 99 -6.50 -19.28 -4.36
N THR A 100 -6.98 -18.88 -3.18
CA THR A 100 -7.40 -19.84 -2.15
C THR A 100 -8.78 -20.46 -2.41
N THR A 101 -9.59 -19.94 -3.35
CA THR A 101 -10.84 -20.59 -3.79
C THR A 101 -10.61 -21.65 -4.88
N SER A 102 -9.37 -21.96 -5.29
CA SER A 102 -9.09 -22.99 -6.28
C SER A 102 -9.36 -24.38 -5.70
N GLU A 103 -9.84 -25.33 -6.55
CA GLU A 103 -10.08 -26.72 -6.14
C GLU A 103 -8.83 -27.41 -5.60
N ILE A 104 -7.66 -27.10 -6.19
CA ILE A 104 -6.38 -27.67 -5.75
C ILE A 104 -6.05 -27.20 -4.33
N HIS A 105 -6.32 -25.91 -4.03
CA HIS A 105 -6.10 -25.39 -2.69
C HIS A 105 -7.09 -25.98 -1.67
N HIS A 106 -8.39 -26.04 -2.00
CA HIS A 106 -9.41 -26.63 -1.11
C HIS A 106 -9.04 -28.05 -0.72
N LYS A 107 -8.66 -28.86 -1.71
CA LYS A 107 -8.21 -30.23 -1.45
C LYS A 107 -6.97 -30.26 -0.57
N PHE A 108 -5.97 -29.46 -0.91
CA PHE A 108 -4.68 -29.44 -0.21
C PHE A 108 -4.82 -29.01 1.26
N ALA A 109 -5.56 -27.94 1.52
CA ALA A 109 -5.80 -27.45 2.88
C ALA A 109 -6.65 -28.42 3.71
N SER A 110 -7.64 -29.08 3.07
CA SER A 110 -8.42 -30.14 3.71
C SER A 110 -7.55 -31.33 4.09
N ASP A 111 -6.68 -31.81 3.19
CA ASP A 111 -5.76 -32.90 3.45
C ASP A 111 -4.75 -32.55 4.55
N PHE A 112 -4.26 -31.30 4.56
CA PHE A 112 -3.35 -30.80 5.60
C PHE A 112 -4.04 -30.78 6.99
N PHE A 113 -5.26 -30.26 7.06
CA PHE A 113 -6.04 -30.25 8.31
C PHE A 113 -6.31 -31.66 8.81
N ARG A 114 -6.75 -32.56 7.90
CA ARG A 114 -7.04 -33.95 8.26
C ARG A 114 -5.83 -34.69 8.83
N LYS A 115 -4.65 -34.50 8.21
CA LYS A 115 -3.42 -35.06 8.75
C LYS A 115 -3.12 -34.58 10.17
N LEU A 116 -3.25 -33.29 10.44
CA LEU A 116 -3.07 -32.75 11.80
C LEU A 116 -4.08 -33.35 12.78
N TYR A 117 -5.32 -33.52 12.36
CA TYR A 117 -6.40 -34.12 13.15
C TYR A 117 -6.11 -35.59 13.45
N ASP A 118 -5.80 -36.38 12.43
CA ASP A 118 -5.53 -37.84 12.54
C ASP A 118 -4.28 -38.12 13.38
N ASP A 119 -3.25 -37.24 13.29
CA ASP A 119 -2.03 -37.33 14.09
C ASP A 119 -2.19 -36.79 15.53
N GLY A 120 -3.42 -36.40 15.93
CA GLY A 120 -3.71 -35.86 17.26
C GLY A 120 -3.02 -34.54 17.59
N LYS A 121 -2.74 -33.73 16.58
CA LYS A 121 -2.08 -32.41 16.75
C LYS A 121 -3.07 -31.28 17.02
N LEU A 122 -4.37 -31.52 16.81
CA LEU A 122 -5.44 -30.58 17.09
C LEU A 122 -6.22 -31.03 18.31
N VAL A 123 -6.61 -30.08 19.16
CA VAL A 123 -7.40 -30.29 20.36
C VAL A 123 -8.81 -29.75 20.13
N GLU A 124 -9.81 -30.55 20.37
CA GLU A 124 -11.22 -30.16 20.36
C GLU A 124 -11.56 -29.43 21.64
N GLN A 125 -12.12 -28.23 21.55
CA GLN A 125 -12.53 -27.43 22.71
C GLN A 125 -13.90 -26.78 22.46
N GLU A 126 -14.73 -26.78 23.48
CA GLU A 126 -15.94 -25.95 23.53
C GLU A 126 -15.56 -24.55 24.01
N SER A 127 -16.14 -23.55 23.36
CA SER A 127 -15.99 -22.14 23.73
C SER A 127 -17.32 -21.41 23.60
N GLU A 128 -17.50 -20.36 24.37
CA GLU A 128 -18.63 -19.46 24.23
C GLU A 128 -18.33 -18.41 23.17
N GLN A 129 -19.27 -18.18 22.26
CA GLN A 129 -19.18 -17.14 21.22
C GLN A 129 -20.50 -16.38 21.08
N LEU A 130 -20.41 -15.17 20.53
CA LEU A 130 -21.57 -14.36 20.22
C LEU A 130 -22.35 -14.97 19.04
N TYR A 131 -23.67 -15.02 19.18
CA TYR A 131 -24.59 -15.57 18.19
C TYR A 131 -25.70 -14.57 17.90
N ASP A 132 -25.98 -14.34 16.63
CA ASP A 132 -27.09 -13.52 16.15
C ASP A 132 -28.32 -14.40 15.94
N GLU A 133 -29.36 -14.20 16.75
CA GLU A 133 -30.59 -15.00 16.66
C GLU A 133 -31.44 -14.64 15.43
N GLU A 134 -31.34 -13.39 14.94
CA GLU A 134 -32.06 -12.94 13.75
C GLU A 134 -31.39 -13.45 12.47
N ALA A 135 -30.06 -13.34 12.37
CA ALA A 135 -29.29 -13.87 11.26
C ALA A 135 -29.04 -15.38 11.35
N LYS A 136 -29.33 -16.01 12.50
CA LYS A 136 -29.14 -17.45 12.81
C LYS A 136 -27.72 -17.93 12.55
N GLN A 137 -26.73 -17.14 12.97
CA GLN A 137 -25.31 -17.51 12.81
C GLN A 137 -24.45 -16.98 13.95
N PHE A 138 -23.31 -17.64 14.16
CA PHE A 138 -22.27 -17.14 15.06
C PHE A 138 -21.60 -15.91 14.47
N LEU A 139 -21.19 -15.00 15.36
CA LEU A 139 -20.57 -13.74 15.01
C LEU A 139 -19.06 -13.82 15.31
N ALA A 140 -18.27 -14.04 14.30
CA ALA A 140 -16.83 -14.02 14.41
C ALA A 140 -16.27 -12.65 13.99
N ASP A 141 -15.20 -12.24 14.64
CA ASP A 141 -14.35 -11.13 14.19
C ASP A 141 -15.15 -9.83 13.86
N ARG A 142 -15.16 -9.40 12.60
CA ARG A 142 -15.81 -8.17 12.13
C ARG A 142 -17.33 -8.25 11.98
N TYR A 143 -17.93 -9.37 12.29
CA TYR A 143 -19.38 -9.44 12.42
C TYR A 143 -19.91 -8.82 13.72
N VAL A 144 -19.01 -8.43 14.64
CA VAL A 144 -19.34 -7.74 15.87
C VAL A 144 -18.69 -6.36 15.89
N VAL A 145 -19.45 -5.37 16.28
CA VAL A 145 -18.98 -4.00 16.57
C VAL A 145 -19.43 -3.63 17.98
N GLY A 146 -18.59 -2.88 18.69
CA GLY A 146 -18.90 -2.41 20.03
C GLY A 146 -17.85 -1.41 20.52
N GLU A 147 -17.93 -1.07 21.82
CA GLU A 147 -16.98 -0.16 22.43
C GLU A 147 -15.71 -0.93 22.84
N CYS A 148 -14.55 -0.39 22.48
CA CYS A 148 -13.25 -0.97 22.83
C CYS A 148 -12.99 -0.88 24.35
N PRO A 149 -12.65 -1.98 25.03
CA PRO A 149 -12.37 -1.96 26.47
C PRO A 149 -11.11 -1.18 26.85
N HIS A 150 -10.20 -0.92 25.89
CA HIS A 150 -8.93 -0.24 26.14
C HIS A 150 -8.96 1.27 25.91
N CYS A 151 -9.62 1.73 24.84
CA CYS A 151 -9.59 3.15 24.46
C CYS A 151 -10.96 3.80 24.31
N HIS A 152 -12.03 3.06 24.64
CA HIS A 152 -13.43 3.52 24.58
C HIS A 152 -13.86 4.03 23.20
N ASN A 153 -13.28 3.47 22.13
CA ASN A 153 -13.77 3.69 20.78
C ASN A 153 -15.09 2.95 20.58
N GLU A 154 -16.17 3.66 20.32
CA GLU A 154 -17.53 3.11 20.20
C GLU A 154 -17.74 2.22 18.96
N HIS A 155 -16.78 2.24 18.01
CA HIS A 155 -16.82 1.47 16.76
C HIS A 155 -15.60 0.56 16.61
N ALA A 156 -15.28 -0.22 17.64
CA ALA A 156 -14.24 -1.25 17.56
C ALA A 156 -14.83 -2.56 17.04
N TYR A 157 -14.12 -3.19 16.10
CA TYR A 157 -14.48 -4.54 15.64
C TYR A 157 -13.96 -5.63 16.59
N GLY A 158 -14.58 -6.81 16.51
CA GLY A 158 -14.25 -7.91 17.40
C GLY A 158 -12.88 -8.57 17.20
N ASP A 159 -12.15 -8.21 16.14
CA ASP A 159 -10.79 -8.70 15.89
C ASP A 159 -9.72 -7.68 16.31
N GLN A 160 -9.97 -6.39 16.08
CA GLN A 160 -8.99 -5.34 16.37
C GLN A 160 -9.67 -3.97 16.48
N CYS A 161 -9.20 -3.15 17.40
CA CYS A 161 -9.60 -1.75 17.47
C CYS A 161 -8.80 -0.92 16.47
N GLU A 162 -9.46 -0.36 15.46
CA GLU A 162 -8.79 0.47 14.43
C GLU A 162 -8.20 1.78 14.99
N LYS A 163 -8.67 2.23 16.16
CA LYS A 163 -8.20 3.47 16.81
C LYS A 163 -6.91 3.26 17.61
N CYS A 164 -6.86 2.28 18.51
CA CYS A 164 -5.69 2.03 19.37
C CYS A 164 -4.82 0.87 18.88
N GLY A 165 -5.28 0.08 17.90
CA GLY A 165 -4.54 -1.05 17.36
C GLY A 165 -4.50 -2.29 18.25
N SER A 166 -5.24 -2.30 19.37
CA SER A 166 -5.29 -3.46 20.26
C SER A 166 -6.00 -4.62 19.59
N ASP A 167 -5.44 -5.83 19.73
CA ASP A 167 -6.10 -7.08 19.40
C ASP A 167 -7.27 -7.29 20.35
N LEU A 168 -8.42 -7.72 19.86
CA LEU A 168 -9.65 -7.85 20.63
C LEU A 168 -10.28 -9.24 20.40
N ASN A 169 -11.01 -9.70 21.43
CA ASN A 169 -11.94 -10.79 21.29
C ASN A 169 -13.37 -10.21 21.22
N PRO A 170 -14.27 -10.69 20.32
CA PRO A 170 -15.65 -10.22 20.28
C PRO A 170 -16.36 -10.23 21.62
N MET A 171 -16.03 -11.17 22.50
CA MET A 171 -16.59 -11.30 23.86
C MET A 171 -16.14 -10.19 24.82
N GLU A 172 -15.08 -9.47 24.53
CA GLU A 172 -14.52 -8.39 25.36
C GLU A 172 -15.11 -7.02 25.04
N LEU A 173 -15.78 -6.90 23.90
CA LEU A 173 -16.39 -5.65 23.48
C LEU A 173 -17.49 -5.23 24.45
N ILE A 174 -17.51 -3.96 24.81
CA ILE A 174 -18.58 -3.36 25.60
C ILE A 174 -19.76 -3.05 24.68
N ASN A 175 -20.98 -3.46 25.08
CA ASN A 175 -22.19 -3.31 24.27
C ASN A 175 -22.08 -3.84 22.83
N PRO A 176 -21.72 -5.11 22.63
CA PRO A 176 -21.55 -5.67 21.30
C PRO A 176 -22.86 -5.67 20.51
N GLN A 177 -22.76 -5.38 19.20
CA GLN A 177 -23.86 -5.44 18.23
C GLN A 177 -23.46 -6.23 17.01
N SER A 178 -24.39 -6.94 16.42
CA SER A 178 -24.22 -7.63 15.15
C SER A 178 -24.14 -6.61 14.01
N THR A 179 -23.08 -6.69 13.19
CA THR A 179 -22.99 -5.91 11.94
C THR A 179 -23.88 -6.46 10.82
N ILE A 180 -24.52 -7.62 11.06
CA ILE A 180 -25.37 -8.31 10.09
C ILE A 180 -26.82 -7.83 10.22
N SER A 181 -27.38 -7.91 11.43
CA SER A 181 -28.77 -7.55 11.73
C SER A 181 -28.95 -6.25 12.52
N GLY A 182 -27.88 -5.77 13.16
CA GLY A 182 -27.92 -4.66 14.12
C GLY A 182 -28.42 -5.08 15.50
N SER A 183 -28.81 -6.34 15.69
CA SER A 183 -29.34 -6.86 16.95
C SER A 183 -28.25 -7.03 18.01
N LYS A 184 -28.65 -7.09 19.28
CA LYS A 184 -27.74 -7.45 20.37
C LYS A 184 -27.56 -8.97 20.36
N PRO A 185 -26.32 -9.48 20.21
CA PRO A 185 -26.05 -10.91 20.16
C PRO A 185 -26.22 -11.58 21.51
N VAL A 186 -26.50 -12.88 21.50
CA VAL A 186 -26.51 -13.76 22.68
C VAL A 186 -25.26 -14.64 22.71
N VAL A 187 -24.90 -15.14 23.89
CA VAL A 187 -23.76 -16.05 24.04
C VAL A 187 -24.27 -17.49 23.82
N LYS A 188 -23.61 -18.24 22.95
CA LYS A 188 -23.87 -19.68 22.73
C LYS A 188 -22.56 -20.49 22.72
N ALA A 189 -22.62 -21.70 23.23
CA ALA A 189 -21.51 -22.62 23.16
C ALA A 189 -21.33 -23.14 21.73
N THR A 190 -20.10 -23.25 21.29
CA THR A 190 -19.69 -23.86 20.04
C THR A 190 -18.39 -24.64 20.21
N LYS A 191 -18.20 -25.66 19.38
CA LYS A 191 -17.01 -26.50 19.39
C LYS A 191 -16.10 -26.17 18.22
N ASN A 192 -14.80 -25.98 18.48
CA ASN A 192 -13.82 -25.73 17.44
C ASN A 192 -12.55 -26.57 17.69
N TRP A 193 -11.68 -26.66 16.67
CA TRP A 193 -10.40 -27.36 16.75
C TRP A 193 -9.27 -26.36 16.88
N TYR A 194 -8.41 -26.59 17.87
CA TYR A 194 -7.33 -25.68 18.28
C TYR A 194 -5.97 -26.32 18.05
N LEU A 195 -5.02 -25.56 17.50
CA LEU A 195 -3.60 -25.90 17.56
C LEU A 195 -3.07 -25.45 18.93
N PRO A 196 -2.53 -26.35 19.77
CA PRO A 196 -1.97 -26.00 21.08
C PRO A 196 -0.62 -25.31 20.92
N LEU A 197 -0.61 -23.98 20.61
CA LEU A 197 0.63 -23.21 20.40
C LEU A 197 1.55 -23.20 21.61
N ASN A 198 1.00 -23.31 22.82
CA ASN A 198 1.76 -23.46 24.06
C ASN A 198 2.73 -24.64 24.02
N ASP A 199 2.39 -25.75 23.37
CA ASP A 199 3.26 -26.93 23.24
C ASP A 199 4.47 -26.67 22.35
N TYR A 200 4.41 -25.67 21.50
CA TYR A 200 5.49 -25.25 20.59
C TYR A 200 6.33 -24.09 21.14
N GLN A 201 5.96 -23.47 22.27
CA GLN A 201 6.56 -22.25 22.78
C GLN A 201 8.07 -22.38 23.01
N GLU A 202 8.53 -23.42 23.69
CA GLU A 202 9.95 -23.61 23.98
C GLU A 202 10.77 -23.91 22.72
N TRP A 203 10.19 -24.65 21.76
CA TRP A 203 10.80 -24.86 20.47
C TRP A 203 10.89 -23.55 19.66
N LEU A 204 9.83 -22.72 19.64
CA LEU A 204 9.82 -21.41 18.99
C LEU A 204 10.87 -20.46 19.63
N LYS A 205 11.00 -20.44 20.95
CA LYS A 205 12.04 -19.67 21.64
C LYS A 205 13.43 -20.09 21.19
N GLN A 206 13.71 -21.39 21.15
CA GLN A 206 15.00 -21.88 20.68
C GLN A 206 15.23 -21.51 19.22
N TRP A 207 14.28 -21.81 18.35
CA TRP A 207 14.40 -21.60 16.91
C TRP A 207 14.52 -20.13 16.53
N ILE A 208 13.69 -19.24 17.07
CA ILE A 208 13.69 -17.82 16.71
C ILE A 208 14.77 -17.06 17.49
N LEU A 209 14.76 -17.16 18.85
CA LEU A 209 15.57 -16.26 19.69
C LEU A 209 17.04 -16.69 19.77
N ASN A 210 17.37 -17.94 19.45
CA ASN A 210 18.75 -18.43 19.46
C ASN A 210 19.30 -18.70 18.07
N ASP A 211 18.51 -19.31 17.17
CA ASP A 211 19.00 -19.79 15.88
C ASP A 211 18.83 -18.75 14.75
N HIS A 212 17.91 -17.75 14.92
CA HIS A 212 17.60 -16.72 13.91
C HIS A 212 17.75 -15.28 14.45
N LYS A 213 18.85 -14.99 15.13
CA LYS A 213 19.17 -13.64 15.61
C LYS A 213 19.45 -12.62 14.49
N GLU A 214 19.71 -13.11 13.29
CA GLU A 214 19.95 -12.31 12.07
C GLU A 214 18.67 -11.76 11.46
N TRP A 215 17.48 -12.25 11.87
CA TRP A 215 16.22 -11.70 11.37
C TRP A 215 16.12 -10.22 11.69
N ARG A 216 15.35 -9.49 10.89
CA ARG A 216 15.18 -8.05 11.10
C ARG A 216 14.74 -7.72 12.53
N PRO A 217 15.23 -6.61 13.11
CA PRO A 217 14.94 -6.25 14.51
C PRO A 217 13.45 -6.16 14.85
N ASN A 218 12.60 -5.68 13.91
CA ASN A 218 11.16 -5.62 14.11
C ASN A 218 10.54 -7.02 14.19
N VAL A 219 10.94 -7.93 13.32
CA VAL A 219 10.48 -9.34 13.33
C VAL A 219 10.91 -10.03 14.62
N TYR A 220 12.20 -9.97 14.93
CA TYR A 220 12.77 -10.56 16.14
C TYR A 220 12.11 -9.98 17.40
N GLY A 221 11.96 -8.67 17.48
CA GLY A 221 11.38 -7.98 18.62
C GLY A 221 9.92 -8.34 18.86
N GLN A 222 9.11 -8.40 17.79
CA GLN A 222 7.71 -8.80 17.89
C GLN A 222 7.55 -10.26 18.27
N CYS A 223 8.33 -11.17 17.68
CA CYS A 223 8.34 -12.58 18.07
C CYS A 223 8.74 -12.75 19.55
N LYS A 224 9.80 -12.04 20.00
CA LYS A 224 10.22 -12.07 21.40
C LYS A 224 9.12 -11.59 22.32
N SER A 225 8.44 -10.49 22.00
CA SER A 225 7.33 -9.97 22.80
C SER A 225 6.21 -10.99 22.98
N TRP A 226 5.87 -11.73 21.93
CA TRP A 226 4.85 -12.79 21.99
C TRP A 226 5.36 -14.01 22.79
N LEU A 227 6.61 -14.41 22.60
CA LEU A 227 7.19 -15.56 23.28
C LEU A 227 7.53 -15.31 24.76
N ASP A 228 7.60 -14.05 25.19
CA ASP A 228 7.71 -13.67 26.60
C ASP A 228 6.36 -13.78 27.34
N MET A 229 5.25 -13.85 26.59
CA MET A 229 3.92 -14.19 27.12
C MET A 229 3.66 -15.70 27.00
N ASP A 230 2.72 -16.24 27.79
CA ASP A 230 2.30 -17.62 27.65
C ASP A 230 1.39 -17.76 26.41
N LEU A 231 1.88 -18.47 25.39
CA LEU A 231 1.11 -18.72 24.18
C LEU A 231 -0.12 -19.55 24.51
N GLN A 232 -1.25 -19.19 23.92
CA GLN A 232 -2.53 -19.87 24.12
C GLN A 232 -2.86 -20.75 22.90
N PRO A 233 -3.65 -21.84 23.09
CA PRO A 233 -4.19 -22.60 21.97
C PRO A 233 -4.92 -21.68 20.98
N ARG A 234 -4.70 -21.89 19.67
CA ARG A 234 -5.31 -21.07 18.62
C ARG A 234 -6.34 -21.86 17.84
N ALA A 235 -7.56 -21.34 17.73
CA ALA A 235 -8.62 -21.99 16.95
C ALA A 235 -8.29 -21.98 15.44
N MET A 236 -8.34 -23.16 14.81
CA MET A 236 -8.06 -23.37 13.39
C MET A 236 -9.33 -23.51 12.56
N THR A 237 -10.50 -23.37 13.19
CA THR A 237 -11.81 -23.41 12.55
C THR A 237 -12.68 -22.25 12.99
N ARG A 238 -13.70 -21.93 12.20
CA ARG A 238 -14.68 -20.88 12.47
C ARG A 238 -16.08 -21.31 12.08
N ASP A 239 -17.06 -20.81 12.80
CA ASP A 239 -18.48 -20.94 12.49
C ASP A 239 -18.87 -19.91 11.43
N LEU A 240 -18.59 -20.20 10.17
CA LEU A 240 -18.83 -19.32 9.01
C LEU A 240 -19.30 -20.15 7.81
N ASN A 241 -19.95 -19.48 6.85
CA ASN A 241 -20.48 -20.11 5.64
C ASN A 241 -19.58 -19.93 4.39
N TRP A 242 -18.54 -19.10 4.48
CA TRP A 242 -17.60 -18.82 3.37
C TRP A 242 -16.19 -19.19 3.77
N GLY A 243 -15.64 -20.21 3.14
CA GLY A 243 -14.33 -20.78 3.39
C GLY A 243 -14.31 -22.26 3.03
N ILE A 244 -13.23 -22.94 3.35
CA ILE A 244 -13.05 -24.37 3.12
C ILE A 244 -13.79 -25.14 4.22
N PRO A 245 -14.77 -26.02 3.90
CA PRO A 245 -15.44 -26.82 4.92
C PRO A 245 -14.47 -27.67 5.73
N VAL A 246 -14.65 -27.72 7.04
CA VAL A 246 -13.83 -28.55 7.93
C VAL A 246 -14.04 -30.05 7.61
N PRO A 247 -12.96 -30.78 7.26
CA PRO A 247 -13.12 -32.14 6.66
C PRO A 247 -13.21 -33.28 7.69
N VAL A 248 -13.82 -33.03 8.84
CA VAL A 248 -13.98 -34.05 9.90
C VAL A 248 -15.42 -34.15 10.35
N GLU A 249 -15.81 -35.30 10.93
CA GLU A 249 -17.16 -35.59 11.42
C GLU A 249 -17.53 -34.64 12.58
N GLY A 250 -18.78 -34.19 12.61
CA GLY A 250 -19.29 -33.25 13.64
C GLY A 250 -18.85 -31.81 13.45
N ALA A 251 -18.38 -31.43 12.24
CA ALA A 251 -17.95 -30.10 11.90
C ALA A 251 -18.91 -29.36 10.94
N GLU A 252 -20.18 -29.78 10.88
CA GLU A 252 -21.18 -29.18 10.01
C GLU A 252 -21.34 -27.67 10.32
N GLY A 253 -21.39 -26.86 9.28
CA GLY A 253 -21.50 -25.37 9.40
C GLY A 253 -20.22 -24.68 9.84
N LYS A 254 -19.08 -25.37 9.75
CA LYS A 254 -17.77 -24.81 10.08
C LYS A 254 -16.83 -24.82 8.87
N VAL A 255 -15.94 -23.83 8.83
CA VAL A 255 -14.88 -23.71 7.82
C VAL A 255 -13.52 -23.62 8.49
N LEU A 256 -12.48 -23.91 7.73
CA LEU A 256 -11.10 -23.64 8.15
C LEU A 256 -10.95 -22.14 8.37
N TYR A 257 -10.21 -21.77 9.41
CA TYR A 257 -9.90 -20.37 9.69
C TYR A 257 -9.01 -19.79 8.59
N VAL A 258 -9.34 -18.60 8.10
CA VAL A 258 -8.61 -17.97 6.99
C VAL A 258 -7.10 -17.92 7.22
N TRP A 259 -6.65 -17.67 8.45
CA TRP A 259 -5.22 -17.66 8.79
C TRP A 259 -4.59 -19.07 8.96
N PHE A 260 -5.40 -20.12 8.93
CA PHE A 260 -4.93 -21.48 8.77
C PHE A 260 -4.78 -21.80 7.27
N ASP A 261 -5.78 -21.50 6.47
CA ASP A 261 -5.79 -21.88 5.06
C ASP A 261 -4.91 -20.99 4.18
N ALA A 262 -4.90 -19.68 4.39
CA ALA A 262 -4.16 -18.74 3.56
C ALA A 262 -2.66 -19.07 3.43
N PRO A 263 -1.88 -19.33 4.50
CA PRO A 263 -0.47 -19.69 4.35
C PRO A 263 -0.24 -21.05 3.68
N ILE A 264 -1.19 -21.99 3.78
CA ILE A 264 -1.15 -23.23 3.00
C ILE A 264 -1.28 -22.93 1.50
N GLY A 265 -1.89 -21.81 1.14
CA GLY A 265 -1.96 -21.28 -0.22
C GLY A 265 -0.60 -21.17 -0.92
N TYR A 266 0.46 -20.84 -0.19
CA TYR A 266 1.81 -20.84 -0.79
C TYR A 266 2.22 -22.22 -1.30
N ILE A 267 1.88 -23.29 -0.54
CA ILE A 267 2.23 -24.66 -0.89
C ILE A 267 1.37 -25.14 -2.06
N SER A 268 0.06 -24.92 -1.98
CA SER A 268 -0.88 -25.35 -3.03
C SER A 268 -0.64 -24.60 -4.35
N ASN A 269 -0.29 -23.31 -4.31
CA ASN A 269 0.08 -22.54 -5.50
C ASN A 269 1.39 -23.04 -6.11
N THR A 270 2.36 -23.45 -5.28
CA THR A 270 3.58 -24.10 -5.76
C THR A 270 3.26 -25.45 -6.43
N LYS A 271 2.32 -26.21 -5.86
CA LYS A 271 1.86 -27.46 -6.46
C LYS A 271 1.21 -27.20 -7.83
N GLU A 272 0.34 -26.22 -7.95
CA GLU A 272 -0.29 -25.81 -9.22
C GLU A 272 0.76 -25.46 -10.27
N LEU A 273 1.80 -24.71 -9.89
CA LEU A 273 2.92 -24.34 -10.77
C LEU A 273 3.66 -25.60 -11.27
N CYS A 274 4.03 -26.50 -10.36
CA CYS A 274 4.77 -27.71 -10.68
C CYS A 274 3.94 -28.68 -11.52
N ASP A 275 2.66 -28.85 -11.21
CA ASP A 275 1.76 -29.71 -11.98
C ASP A 275 1.55 -29.19 -13.40
N SER A 276 1.53 -27.85 -13.57
CA SER A 276 1.38 -27.21 -14.88
C SER A 276 2.66 -27.22 -15.73
N ASN A 277 3.84 -27.22 -15.08
CA ASN A 277 5.14 -27.15 -15.75
C ASN A 277 6.17 -28.09 -15.08
N PRO A 278 5.92 -29.41 -15.09
CA PRO A 278 6.74 -30.36 -14.35
C PRO A 278 8.19 -30.50 -14.89
N GLU A 279 8.39 -30.26 -16.16
CA GLU A 279 9.75 -30.29 -16.78
C GLU A 279 10.65 -29.17 -16.24
N GLN A 280 10.08 -27.98 -15.99
CA GLN A 280 10.81 -26.83 -15.53
C GLN A 280 10.99 -26.80 -14.01
N PHE A 281 9.95 -27.11 -13.26
CA PHE A 281 9.93 -26.93 -11.80
C PHE A 281 10.05 -28.22 -11.00
N GLY A 282 9.87 -29.38 -11.63
CA GLY A 282 9.87 -30.68 -10.95
C GLY A 282 8.66 -30.86 -10.03
N SER A 283 8.84 -31.57 -8.93
CA SER A 283 7.77 -31.76 -7.94
C SER A 283 7.71 -30.62 -6.93
N TRP A 284 6.52 -30.31 -6.42
CA TRP A 284 6.33 -29.27 -5.39
C TRP A 284 7.04 -29.61 -4.06
N GLN A 285 7.23 -30.90 -3.75
CA GLN A 285 7.96 -31.35 -2.57
C GLN A 285 9.42 -30.86 -2.58
N LYS A 286 10.04 -30.79 -3.74
CA LYS A 286 11.37 -30.23 -3.91
C LYS A 286 11.49 -28.81 -3.32
N TRP A 287 10.42 -28.02 -3.39
CA TRP A 287 10.38 -26.63 -2.96
C TRP A 287 9.96 -26.42 -1.51
N TRP A 288 9.27 -27.43 -0.90
CA TRP A 288 8.69 -27.30 0.43
C TRP A 288 9.14 -28.36 1.44
N GLN A 289 9.75 -29.45 0.99
CA GLN A 289 10.15 -30.58 1.84
C GLN A 289 11.63 -30.92 1.76
N ASP A 290 12.36 -30.41 0.77
CA ASP A 290 13.79 -30.66 0.61
C ASP A 290 14.60 -29.67 1.47
N PRO A 291 15.43 -30.12 2.42
CA PRO A 291 16.25 -29.26 3.30
C PRO A 291 17.31 -28.43 2.56
N GLU A 292 17.59 -28.74 1.28
CA GLU A 292 18.47 -27.95 0.43
C GLU A 292 17.75 -26.75 -0.23
N THR A 293 16.45 -26.55 0.09
CA THR A 293 15.66 -25.40 -0.36
C THR A 293 15.62 -24.35 0.73
N ARG A 294 15.96 -23.11 0.38
CA ARG A 294 15.79 -21.92 1.21
C ARG A 294 14.35 -21.42 1.09
N LEU A 295 13.65 -21.21 2.18
CA LEU A 295 12.31 -20.62 2.21
C LEU A 295 12.37 -19.18 2.75
N VAL A 296 11.89 -18.22 1.96
CA VAL A 296 11.87 -16.79 2.32
C VAL A 296 10.46 -16.22 2.14
N HIS A 297 9.88 -15.71 3.21
CA HIS A 297 8.56 -15.09 3.21
C HIS A 297 8.65 -13.55 3.28
N PHE A 298 8.20 -12.85 2.24
CA PHE A 298 8.06 -11.39 2.27
C PHE A 298 6.66 -11.00 2.75
N ILE A 299 6.62 -10.22 3.83
CA ILE A 299 5.37 -9.87 4.52
C ILE A 299 5.36 -8.41 5.01
N GLY A 300 4.18 -7.89 5.34
CA GLY A 300 4.02 -6.69 6.17
C GLY A 300 4.09 -7.02 7.66
N LYS A 301 4.34 -6.04 8.51
CA LYS A 301 4.52 -6.25 9.97
C LYS A 301 3.30 -6.85 10.68
N ASP A 302 2.12 -6.62 10.17
CA ASP A 302 0.87 -7.19 10.66
C ASP A 302 0.78 -8.71 10.50
N ASN A 303 1.61 -9.29 9.63
CA ASN A 303 1.67 -10.72 9.35
C ASN A 303 2.79 -11.47 10.10
N ILE A 304 3.60 -10.78 10.92
CA ILE A 304 4.77 -11.41 11.60
C ILE A 304 4.36 -12.59 12.45
N VAL A 305 3.34 -12.44 13.29
CA VAL A 305 2.88 -13.51 14.21
C VAL A 305 2.46 -14.76 13.43
N PHE A 306 1.76 -14.58 12.32
CA PHE A 306 1.30 -15.71 11.50
C PHE A 306 2.43 -16.43 10.78
N HIS A 307 3.40 -15.71 10.22
CA HIS A 307 4.49 -16.31 9.45
C HIS A 307 5.68 -16.77 10.29
N CYS A 308 5.82 -16.23 11.52
CA CYS A 308 6.94 -16.58 12.39
C CYS A 308 6.58 -17.52 13.56
N LEU A 309 5.30 -17.53 13.99
CA LEU A 309 4.87 -18.37 15.11
C LEU A 309 3.85 -19.42 14.68
N ILE A 310 2.72 -19.01 14.08
CA ILE A 310 1.58 -19.91 13.82
C ILE A 310 1.89 -20.84 12.66
N PHE A 311 2.22 -20.33 11.49
CA PHE A 311 2.51 -21.15 10.32
C PHE A 311 3.69 -22.11 10.52
N PRO A 312 4.85 -21.67 11.07
CA PRO A 312 5.92 -22.61 11.43
C PRO A 312 5.50 -23.70 12.41
N SER A 313 4.62 -23.39 13.37
CA SER A 313 4.06 -24.41 14.26
C SER A 313 3.17 -25.41 13.53
N MET A 314 2.38 -24.96 12.55
CA MET A 314 1.60 -25.84 11.69
C MET A 314 2.50 -26.77 10.85
N LEU A 315 3.56 -26.21 10.24
CA LEU A 315 4.54 -26.98 9.46
C LEU A 315 5.29 -28.00 10.33
N LYS A 316 5.67 -27.59 11.55
CA LYS A 316 6.31 -28.46 12.55
C LYS A 316 5.38 -29.57 13.03
N ALA A 317 4.11 -29.24 13.24
CA ALA A 317 3.09 -30.22 13.65
C ALA A 317 2.86 -31.28 12.56
N HIS A 318 2.84 -30.85 11.28
CA HIS A 318 2.70 -31.74 10.12
C HIS A 318 3.92 -32.66 9.94
N GLY A 319 5.13 -32.15 10.14
CA GLY A 319 6.38 -32.91 10.22
C GLY A 319 7.16 -32.99 8.92
N ASP A 320 6.56 -32.78 7.74
CA ASP A 320 7.18 -33.04 6.44
C ASP A 320 7.79 -31.79 5.78
N TYR A 321 7.56 -30.60 6.32
CA TYR A 321 7.93 -29.33 5.68
C TYR A 321 9.20 -28.70 6.23
N ILE A 322 9.90 -27.97 5.36
CA ILE A 322 10.97 -27.05 5.75
C ILE A 322 10.37 -25.83 6.46
N LEU A 323 11.21 -25.15 7.24
CA LEU A 323 10.85 -23.93 7.96
C LEU A 323 11.44 -22.70 7.26
N PRO A 324 10.88 -21.50 7.45
CA PRO A 324 11.44 -20.28 6.91
C PRO A 324 12.89 -20.04 7.37
N ASP A 325 13.78 -19.80 6.39
CA ASP A 325 15.14 -19.36 6.66
C ASP A 325 15.18 -17.86 7.03
N ASN A 326 14.33 -17.08 6.37
CA ASN A 326 14.17 -15.65 6.69
C ASN A 326 12.74 -15.16 6.41
N VAL A 327 12.32 -14.14 7.16
CA VAL A 327 11.01 -13.50 7.02
C VAL A 327 11.22 -11.98 6.97
N PRO A 328 11.65 -11.43 5.80
CA PRO A 328 11.81 -10.00 5.65
C PRO A 328 10.45 -9.29 5.75
N SER A 329 10.26 -8.55 6.84
CA SER A 329 9.04 -7.79 7.08
C SER A 329 9.32 -6.29 7.04
N ASN A 330 8.51 -5.55 6.30
CA ASN A 330 8.56 -4.10 6.27
C ASN A 330 7.50 -3.49 7.21
N GLU A 331 7.78 -2.27 7.67
CA GLU A 331 6.88 -1.40 8.40
C GLU A 331 5.83 -0.77 7.45
N PHE A 332 5.03 0.19 7.92
CA PHE A 332 4.01 0.84 7.09
C PHE A 332 4.56 1.99 6.26
N LEU A 333 4.01 2.14 5.05
CA LEU A 333 4.18 3.32 4.24
C LEU A 333 2.96 4.23 4.43
N ASN A 334 3.19 5.48 4.78
CA ASN A 334 2.18 6.53 4.85
C ASN A 334 2.05 7.24 3.49
N LEU A 335 0.96 7.96 3.28
CA LEU A 335 0.67 8.78 2.10
C LEU A 335 0.41 10.22 2.54
N GLU A 336 1.21 11.17 2.04
CA GLU A 336 1.11 12.59 2.39
C GLU A 336 1.03 12.82 3.92
N ASN A 337 1.88 12.08 4.66
CA ASN A 337 1.99 12.06 6.13
C ASN A 337 0.80 11.45 6.90
N ASP A 338 -0.20 10.92 6.20
CA ASP A 338 -1.32 10.23 6.81
C ASP A 338 -1.25 8.70 6.56
N LYS A 339 -1.79 7.91 7.49
CA LYS A 339 -1.86 6.45 7.36
C LYS A 339 -2.77 6.09 6.17
N ILE A 340 -2.26 5.26 5.26
CA ILE A 340 -3.06 4.68 4.17
C ILE A 340 -4.24 3.91 4.75
N SER A 341 -5.42 4.11 4.17
CA SER A 341 -6.68 3.50 4.65
C SER A 341 -7.58 3.11 3.47
N THR A 342 -7.80 1.81 3.33
CA THR A 342 -8.69 1.25 2.29
C THR A 342 -10.16 1.62 2.55
N SER A 343 -10.60 1.62 3.81
CA SER A 343 -11.98 1.95 4.19
C SER A 343 -12.34 3.41 3.90
N ARG A 344 -11.37 4.32 4.02
CA ARG A 344 -11.51 5.74 3.72
C ARG A 344 -11.11 6.11 2.30
N ASN A 345 -10.75 5.14 1.46
CA ASN A 345 -10.20 5.36 0.12
C ASN A 345 -8.99 6.33 0.10
N TRP A 346 -8.25 6.43 1.22
CA TRP A 346 -7.02 7.22 1.33
C TRP A 346 -5.83 6.37 0.92
N ALA A 347 -5.62 6.26 -0.39
CA ALA A 347 -4.59 5.40 -0.98
C ALA A 347 -4.24 5.84 -2.41
N VAL A 348 -3.07 5.45 -2.88
CA VAL A 348 -2.74 5.41 -4.30
C VAL A 348 -2.89 3.96 -4.76
N TRP A 349 -3.93 3.70 -5.56
CA TRP A 349 -4.24 2.38 -6.06
C TRP A 349 -3.41 2.03 -7.28
N LEU A 350 -2.87 0.82 -7.35
CA LEU A 350 -2.00 0.39 -8.45
C LEU A 350 -2.71 0.46 -9.80
N HIS A 351 -3.94 -0.05 -9.90
CA HIS A 351 -4.71 -0.05 -11.14
C HIS A 351 -5.04 1.37 -11.64
N GLU A 352 -5.22 2.34 -10.73
CA GLU A 352 -5.38 3.76 -11.10
C GLU A 352 -4.06 4.39 -11.52
N TYR A 353 -2.99 4.11 -10.76
CA TYR A 353 -1.66 4.61 -11.10
C TYR A 353 -1.22 4.21 -12.52
N LEU A 354 -1.46 2.96 -12.90
CA LEU A 354 -1.10 2.46 -14.24
C LEU A 354 -1.83 3.20 -15.38
N VAL A 355 -3.05 3.69 -15.11
CA VAL A 355 -3.81 4.52 -16.03
C VAL A 355 -3.32 5.97 -16.04
N ASP A 356 -3.07 6.55 -14.85
CA ASP A 356 -2.68 7.96 -14.73
C ASP A 356 -1.22 8.23 -15.17
N PHE A 357 -0.34 7.22 -15.03
CA PHE A 357 1.08 7.30 -15.36
C PHE A 357 1.51 6.15 -16.28
N PRO A 358 1.02 6.11 -17.53
CA PRO A 358 1.36 5.05 -18.47
C PRO A 358 2.88 5.02 -18.74
N ASN A 359 3.45 3.82 -18.81
CA ASN A 359 4.87 3.55 -19.01
C ASN A 359 5.81 4.13 -17.93
N LYS A 360 5.29 4.40 -16.73
CA LYS A 360 6.09 4.90 -15.59
C LYS A 360 6.14 3.90 -14.42
N GLN A 361 6.02 2.60 -14.71
CA GLN A 361 6.11 1.53 -13.72
C GLN A 361 7.42 1.60 -12.93
N ASP A 362 8.54 1.75 -13.64
CA ASP A 362 9.87 1.83 -13.01
C ASP A 362 10.07 3.08 -12.17
N VAL A 363 9.41 4.19 -12.50
CA VAL A 363 9.44 5.39 -11.66
C VAL A 363 8.84 5.09 -10.29
N LEU A 364 7.66 4.46 -10.25
CA LEU A 364 7.03 4.09 -8.98
C LEU A 364 7.86 3.05 -8.24
N ARG A 365 8.38 2.02 -8.93
CA ARG A 365 9.27 1.01 -8.33
C ARG A 365 10.49 1.66 -7.68
N TYR A 366 11.13 2.61 -8.37
CA TYR A 366 12.28 3.38 -7.86
C TYR A 366 11.94 4.13 -6.57
N VAL A 367 10.86 4.89 -6.59
CA VAL A 367 10.45 5.72 -5.45
C VAL A 367 10.02 4.87 -4.26
N LEU A 368 9.26 3.80 -4.50
CA LEU A 368 8.84 2.87 -3.43
C LEU A 368 10.04 2.14 -2.81
N THR A 369 11.05 1.78 -3.61
CA THR A 369 12.29 1.17 -3.09
C THR A 369 13.10 2.19 -2.29
N ALA A 370 13.27 3.42 -2.79
CA ALA A 370 13.98 4.49 -2.09
C ALA A 370 13.31 4.85 -0.75
N ASN A 371 11.98 4.74 -0.68
CA ASN A 371 11.17 5.00 0.50
C ASN A 371 10.70 3.73 1.22
N ALA A 372 11.29 2.55 0.90
CA ALA A 372 10.89 1.30 1.52
C ALA A 372 10.96 1.39 3.06
N PRO A 373 9.89 1.01 3.77
CA PRO A 373 9.84 1.13 5.23
C PRO A 373 10.54 -0.06 5.92
N GLU A 374 11.84 -0.25 5.63
CA GLU A 374 12.58 -1.45 6.06
C GLU A 374 12.81 -1.55 7.56
N THR A 375 12.94 -0.42 8.27
CA THR A 375 13.28 -0.37 9.70
C THR A 375 12.33 0.45 10.55
N LYS A 376 11.54 1.31 9.92
CA LYS A 376 10.54 2.18 10.54
C LYS A 376 9.52 2.60 9.49
N ASP A 377 8.35 3.04 9.93
CA ASP A 377 7.36 3.64 9.04
C ASP A 377 7.99 4.76 8.21
N ASN A 378 7.61 4.83 6.95
CA ASN A 378 8.08 5.85 6.02
C ASN A 378 6.90 6.52 5.32
N ASN A 379 7.18 7.49 4.47
CA ASN A 379 6.16 8.30 3.83
C ASN A 379 6.38 8.38 2.32
N PHE A 380 5.30 8.29 1.57
CA PHE A 380 5.25 8.61 0.15
C PHE A 380 4.58 9.97 -0.01
N THR A 381 5.19 10.86 -0.81
CA THR A 381 4.55 12.09 -1.27
C THR A 381 4.67 12.19 -2.78
N TRP A 382 3.68 12.77 -3.43
CA TRP A 382 3.71 13.03 -4.86
C TRP A 382 4.84 13.99 -5.24
N LYS A 383 5.21 14.89 -4.33
CA LYS A 383 6.35 15.78 -4.51
C LYS A 383 7.68 15.03 -4.55
N ASP A 384 7.91 14.09 -3.61
CA ASP A 384 9.12 13.25 -3.60
C ASP A 384 9.16 12.33 -4.84
N PHE A 385 8.00 11.83 -5.28
CA PHE A 385 7.87 11.05 -6.51
C PHE A 385 8.36 11.83 -7.74
N GLN A 386 7.92 13.06 -7.91
CA GLN A 386 8.35 13.95 -8.99
C GLN A 386 9.85 14.28 -8.88
N GLU A 387 10.30 14.66 -7.68
CA GLU A 387 11.68 15.05 -7.43
C GLU A 387 12.67 13.93 -7.73
N ARG A 388 12.39 12.69 -7.27
CA ARG A 388 13.24 11.54 -7.54
C ARG A 388 13.25 11.17 -9.02
N ASN A 389 12.12 11.22 -9.70
CA ASN A 389 12.12 11.02 -11.15
C ASN A 389 12.99 12.07 -11.85
N ASN A 390 12.75 13.36 -11.59
CA ASN A 390 13.38 14.45 -12.32
C ASN A 390 14.86 14.61 -11.98
N SER A 391 15.24 14.46 -10.71
CA SER A 391 16.59 14.70 -10.22
C SER A 391 17.50 13.47 -10.24
N GLU A 392 16.95 12.26 -10.09
CA GLU A 392 17.75 11.04 -10.05
C GLU A 392 17.62 10.20 -11.34
N LEU A 393 16.41 9.84 -11.77
CA LEU A 393 16.22 9.01 -12.97
C LEU A 393 16.52 9.80 -14.26
N VAL A 394 15.98 11.02 -14.40
CA VAL A 394 16.23 11.84 -15.60
C VAL A 394 17.61 12.46 -15.56
N ALA A 395 17.94 13.22 -14.49
CA ALA A 395 19.15 14.07 -14.47
C ALA A 395 20.44 13.29 -14.16
N VAL A 396 20.38 12.10 -13.55
CA VAL A 396 21.56 11.28 -13.27
C VAL A 396 21.60 10.06 -14.18
N TYR A 397 20.65 9.13 -14.06
CA TYR A 397 20.65 7.89 -14.81
C TYR A 397 20.50 8.15 -16.32
N GLY A 398 19.40 8.75 -16.72
CA GLY A 398 19.08 9.02 -18.13
C GLY A 398 20.10 9.94 -18.80
N ASN A 399 20.59 10.95 -18.09
CA ASN A 399 21.61 11.86 -18.60
C ASN A 399 22.93 11.14 -18.91
N PHE A 400 23.42 10.28 -18.01
CA PHE A 400 24.64 9.50 -18.25
C PHE A 400 24.49 8.60 -19.48
N VAL A 401 23.44 7.79 -19.53
CA VAL A 401 23.16 6.89 -20.62
C VAL A 401 23.07 7.63 -21.95
N ASN A 402 22.29 8.71 -21.99
CA ASN A 402 22.10 9.51 -23.20
C ASN A 402 23.44 10.11 -23.69
N ARG A 403 24.26 10.66 -22.79
CA ARG A 403 25.58 11.21 -23.16
C ARG A 403 26.50 10.15 -23.74
N ALA A 404 26.62 8.99 -23.10
CA ALA A 404 27.49 7.90 -23.58
C ALA A 404 27.06 7.41 -24.97
N LEU A 405 25.77 7.12 -25.15
CA LEU A 405 25.22 6.62 -26.41
C LEU A 405 25.29 7.67 -27.54
N GLN A 406 24.87 8.90 -27.28
CA GLN A 406 24.87 9.98 -28.28
C GLN A 406 26.29 10.31 -28.78
N LEU A 407 27.29 10.36 -27.89
CA LEU A 407 28.67 10.59 -28.28
C LEU A 407 29.24 9.43 -29.12
N THR A 408 28.88 8.18 -28.78
CA THR A 408 29.28 7.01 -29.55
C THR A 408 28.64 7.02 -30.95
N HIS A 409 27.37 7.35 -31.07
CA HIS A 409 26.71 7.50 -32.37
C HIS A 409 27.32 8.64 -33.19
N LYS A 410 27.62 9.76 -32.54
CA LYS A 410 28.17 10.96 -33.20
C LYS A 410 29.57 10.72 -33.77
N TYR A 411 30.42 9.99 -33.05
CA TYR A 411 31.83 9.87 -33.40
C TYR A 411 32.19 8.55 -34.07
N TRP A 412 31.48 7.47 -33.82
CA TRP A 412 31.69 6.12 -34.35
C TRP A 412 30.44 5.49 -34.96
N ASP A 413 29.48 6.29 -35.36
CA ASP A 413 28.24 5.77 -35.96
C ASP A 413 27.58 4.63 -35.16
N GLY A 414 27.62 4.70 -33.83
CA GLY A 414 27.09 3.69 -32.94
C GLY A 414 27.88 2.36 -32.87
N VAL A 415 29.14 2.33 -33.33
CA VAL A 415 30.06 1.19 -33.15
C VAL A 415 30.87 1.42 -31.90
N VAL A 416 30.94 0.42 -31.01
CA VAL A 416 31.75 0.46 -29.79
C VAL A 416 33.21 0.59 -30.12
N PRO A 417 33.93 1.67 -29.72
CA PRO A 417 35.33 1.84 -30.00
C PRO A 417 36.22 0.90 -29.17
N ALA A 418 37.46 0.68 -29.58
CA ALA A 418 38.41 -0.09 -28.82
C ALA A 418 38.88 0.64 -27.56
N CYS A 419 39.17 -0.14 -26.52
CA CYS A 419 39.81 0.40 -25.31
C CYS A 419 41.33 0.43 -25.56
N GLY A 420 41.94 1.63 -25.47
CA GLY A 420 43.38 1.81 -25.60
C GLY A 420 44.08 1.83 -24.24
N GLU A 421 45.20 2.55 -24.16
CA GLU A 421 45.99 2.69 -22.93
C GLU A 421 45.18 3.44 -21.87
N LEU A 422 45.12 2.88 -20.66
CA LEU A 422 44.39 3.45 -19.53
C LEU A 422 45.21 4.52 -18.83
N GLN A 423 44.57 5.64 -18.52
CA GLN A 423 45.08 6.67 -17.64
C GLN A 423 44.60 6.45 -16.19
N ASP A 424 45.09 7.23 -15.23
CA ASP A 424 44.74 7.05 -13.82
C ASP A 424 43.25 7.29 -13.56
N VAL A 425 42.65 8.28 -14.25
CA VAL A 425 41.19 8.54 -14.17
C VAL A 425 40.36 7.34 -14.63
N ASP A 426 40.83 6.61 -15.62
CA ASP A 426 40.19 5.38 -16.14
C ASP A 426 40.27 4.25 -15.13
N ARG A 427 41.48 4.03 -14.59
CA ARG A 427 41.71 2.99 -13.57
C ARG A 427 40.89 3.27 -12.33
N GLN A 428 40.79 4.52 -11.93
CA GLN A 428 39.94 4.91 -10.80
C GLN A 428 38.47 4.61 -11.07
N ALA A 429 37.92 5.05 -12.21
CA ALA A 429 36.53 4.79 -12.57
C ALA A 429 36.23 3.28 -12.64
N ILE A 430 37.12 2.49 -13.25
CA ILE A 430 37.00 1.03 -13.33
C ILE A 430 37.00 0.39 -11.94
N GLN A 431 37.87 0.81 -11.03
CA GLN A 431 37.89 0.26 -9.69
C GLN A 431 36.61 0.60 -8.93
N GLU A 432 36.15 1.83 -9.01
CA GLU A 432 34.93 2.28 -8.33
C GLU A 432 33.68 1.49 -8.80
N PHE A 433 33.53 1.24 -10.11
CA PHE A 433 32.37 0.47 -10.55
C PHE A 433 32.46 -1.04 -10.25
N LYS A 434 33.66 -1.59 -10.13
CA LYS A 434 33.86 -2.95 -9.61
C LYS A 434 33.42 -3.06 -8.14
N ASP A 435 33.78 -2.08 -7.34
CA ASP A 435 33.40 -2.03 -5.92
C ASP A 435 31.88 -1.93 -5.70
N VAL A 436 31.13 -1.34 -6.67
CA VAL A 436 29.68 -1.27 -6.60
C VAL A 436 29.03 -2.66 -6.58
N LYS A 437 29.55 -3.62 -7.35
CA LYS A 437 29.02 -4.99 -7.37
C LYS A 437 28.97 -5.60 -5.99
N GLU A 438 30.11 -5.61 -5.29
CA GLU A 438 30.23 -6.22 -3.96
C GLU A 438 29.29 -5.57 -2.95
N LYS A 439 29.15 -4.23 -3.03
CA LYS A 439 28.25 -3.48 -2.16
C LYS A 439 26.77 -3.80 -2.42
N VAL A 440 26.35 -3.77 -3.70
CA VAL A 440 24.96 -4.07 -4.07
C VAL A 440 24.60 -5.49 -3.65
N GLU A 441 25.49 -6.46 -3.95
CA GLU A 441 25.30 -7.86 -3.57
C GLU A 441 25.17 -8.03 -2.05
N SER A 442 26.10 -7.44 -1.28
CA SER A 442 26.09 -7.51 0.18
C SER A 442 24.80 -6.95 0.80
N TYR A 443 24.19 -5.94 0.19
CA TYR A 443 22.92 -5.39 0.65
C TYR A 443 21.71 -6.24 0.23
N LEU A 444 21.69 -6.76 -1.00
CA LEU A 444 20.62 -7.64 -1.49
C LEU A 444 20.53 -8.93 -0.69
N ASP A 445 21.68 -9.54 -0.36
CA ASP A 445 21.77 -10.79 0.39
C ASP A 445 21.17 -10.67 1.83
N VAL A 446 21.13 -9.45 2.38
CA VAL A 446 20.55 -9.15 3.71
C VAL A 446 19.27 -8.32 3.64
N PHE A 447 18.61 -8.29 2.49
CA PHE A 447 17.30 -7.64 2.25
C PHE A 447 17.28 -6.12 2.51
N LYS A 448 18.40 -5.41 2.28
CA LYS A 448 18.54 -3.95 2.37
C LYS A 448 18.40 -3.30 1.00
N PHE A 449 17.19 -3.30 0.47
CA PHE A 449 16.91 -2.88 -0.92
C PHE A 449 17.13 -1.40 -1.16
N ARG A 450 16.86 -0.54 -0.17
CA ARG A 450 17.13 0.91 -0.25
C ARG A 450 18.62 1.18 -0.48
N GLU A 451 19.48 0.57 0.33
CA GLU A 451 20.93 0.77 0.21
C GLU A 451 21.46 0.13 -1.08
N ALA A 452 20.94 -1.04 -1.47
CA ALA A 452 21.32 -1.70 -2.73
C ALA A 452 20.99 -0.83 -3.94
N GLN A 453 19.77 -0.24 -4.01
CA GLN A 453 19.37 0.67 -5.10
C GLN A 453 20.23 1.94 -5.13
N LYS A 454 20.52 2.50 -3.96
CA LYS A 454 21.38 3.69 -3.83
C LYS A 454 22.80 3.42 -4.35
N GLU A 455 23.37 2.25 -4.03
CA GLU A 455 24.68 1.85 -4.54
C GLU A 455 24.65 1.56 -6.06
N ALA A 456 23.58 0.93 -6.57
CA ALA A 456 23.41 0.76 -8.01
C ALA A 456 23.38 2.10 -8.76
N MET A 457 22.74 3.14 -8.20
CA MET A 457 22.72 4.49 -8.76
C MET A 457 24.12 5.14 -8.80
N ASN A 458 25.06 4.71 -7.98
CA ASN A 458 26.42 5.20 -8.02
C ASN A 458 27.13 4.90 -9.34
N LEU A 459 26.75 3.81 -10.06
CA LEU A 459 27.27 3.55 -11.40
C LEU A 459 26.98 4.72 -12.35
N ALA A 460 25.76 5.25 -12.33
CA ALA A 460 25.42 6.43 -13.15
C ALA A 460 26.14 7.70 -12.70
N ARG A 461 26.35 7.87 -11.39
CA ARG A 461 27.11 9.01 -10.84
C ARG A 461 28.58 8.94 -11.23
N ILE A 462 29.19 7.76 -11.13
CA ILE A 462 30.59 7.51 -11.60
C ILE A 462 30.68 7.85 -13.08
N GLY A 463 29.74 7.37 -13.90
CA GLY A 463 29.72 7.61 -15.34
C GLY A 463 29.59 9.10 -15.70
N ASN A 464 28.68 9.84 -15.05
CA ASN A 464 28.53 11.28 -15.27
C ASN A 464 29.79 12.07 -14.89
N ARG A 465 30.40 11.74 -13.74
CA ARG A 465 31.66 12.34 -13.30
C ARG A 465 32.77 12.04 -14.30
N TYR A 466 32.95 10.78 -14.66
CA TYR A 466 34.00 10.32 -15.58
C TYR A 466 33.92 10.99 -16.95
N ILE A 467 32.74 11.03 -17.59
CA ILE A 467 32.55 11.72 -18.87
C ILE A 467 32.82 13.24 -18.72
N THR A 468 32.47 13.83 -17.57
CA THR A 468 32.65 15.26 -17.32
C THR A 468 34.12 15.60 -17.09
N GLU A 469 34.87 14.79 -16.36
CA GLU A 469 36.30 14.98 -16.12
C GLU A 469 37.13 14.76 -17.38
N CYS A 470 36.76 13.76 -18.20
CA CYS A 470 37.48 13.43 -19.44
C CYS A 470 37.15 14.36 -20.63
N GLU A 471 36.03 15.09 -20.60
CA GLU A 471 35.59 16.04 -21.63
C GLU A 471 35.75 15.53 -23.09
N PRO A 472 35.22 14.37 -23.48
CA PRO A 472 35.46 13.76 -24.78
C PRO A 472 35.12 14.68 -25.97
N TRP A 473 34.18 15.59 -25.83
CA TRP A 473 33.82 16.60 -26.86
C TRP A 473 34.91 17.63 -27.12
N LYS A 474 35.80 17.88 -26.15
CA LYS A 474 36.98 18.72 -26.34
C LYS A 474 38.15 17.91 -26.87
N VAL A 475 38.40 16.76 -26.27
CA VAL A 475 39.53 15.89 -26.60
C VAL A 475 39.43 15.33 -28.02
N TRP A 476 38.23 15.11 -28.55
CA TRP A 476 37.98 14.60 -29.91
C TRP A 476 38.75 15.33 -31.00
N LYS A 477 38.96 16.66 -30.84
CA LYS A 477 39.64 17.50 -31.84
C LYS A 477 41.16 17.33 -31.85
N THR A 478 41.75 16.85 -30.76
CA THR A 478 43.18 16.78 -30.54
C THR A 478 43.70 15.35 -30.43
N ASP A 479 42.93 14.47 -29.80
CA ASP A 479 43.25 13.07 -29.56
C ASP A 479 42.01 12.17 -29.67
N PRO A 480 41.58 11.80 -30.90
CA PRO A 480 40.46 10.89 -31.09
C PRO A 480 40.68 9.51 -30.47
N LYS A 481 41.92 9.01 -30.40
CA LYS A 481 42.24 7.71 -29.79
C LYS A 481 41.96 7.70 -28.27
N ARG A 482 42.22 8.82 -27.62
CA ARG A 482 41.86 8.94 -26.21
C ARG A 482 40.33 8.87 -26.00
N VAL A 483 39.56 9.44 -26.93
CA VAL A 483 38.09 9.41 -26.87
C VAL A 483 37.54 7.99 -27.09
N GLU A 484 38.25 7.13 -27.90
CA GLU A 484 37.91 5.71 -28.01
C GLU A 484 37.87 5.03 -26.64
N THR A 485 38.93 5.20 -25.84
CA THR A 485 39.03 4.63 -24.48
C THR A 485 37.96 5.18 -23.56
N ILE A 486 37.73 6.52 -23.57
CA ILE A 486 36.75 7.16 -22.73
C ILE A 486 35.35 6.61 -23.03
N LEU A 487 34.96 6.49 -24.30
CA LEU A 487 33.62 6.02 -24.65
C LEU A 487 33.49 4.50 -24.47
N ASN A 488 34.56 3.72 -24.71
CA ASN A 488 34.53 2.29 -24.38
C ASN A 488 34.18 2.08 -22.88
N ILE A 489 34.93 2.72 -21.97
CA ILE A 489 34.70 2.59 -20.53
C ILE A 489 33.29 3.09 -20.16
N SER A 490 32.83 4.20 -20.75
CA SER A 490 31.48 4.74 -20.52
C SER A 490 30.41 3.74 -20.95
N LEU A 491 30.59 3.03 -22.08
CA LEU A 491 29.67 2.00 -22.55
C LEU A 491 29.69 0.73 -21.68
N GLN A 492 30.86 0.35 -21.14
CA GLN A 492 30.92 -0.71 -20.15
C GLN A 492 30.14 -0.36 -18.88
N LEU A 493 30.24 0.91 -18.42
CA LEU A 493 29.43 1.41 -17.30
C LEU A 493 27.92 1.37 -17.63
N VAL A 494 27.51 1.75 -18.84
CA VAL A 494 26.11 1.65 -19.30
C VAL A 494 25.64 0.19 -19.27
N ALA A 495 26.45 -0.75 -19.72
CA ALA A 495 26.12 -2.17 -19.66
C ALA A 495 25.99 -2.68 -18.22
N ASN A 496 26.95 -2.32 -17.35
CA ASN A 496 26.87 -2.61 -15.91
C ASN A 496 25.60 -2.04 -15.27
N LEU A 497 25.24 -0.80 -15.62
CA LEU A 497 24.03 -0.14 -15.12
C LEU A 497 22.77 -0.92 -15.50
N SER A 498 22.69 -1.46 -16.73
CA SER A 498 21.56 -2.24 -17.21
C SER A 498 21.38 -3.57 -16.45
N ILE A 499 22.48 -4.15 -15.95
CA ILE A 499 22.46 -5.39 -15.16
C ILE A 499 22.12 -5.08 -13.70
N ALA A 500 22.78 -4.08 -13.11
CA ALA A 500 22.59 -3.72 -11.71
C ALA A 500 21.14 -3.27 -11.39
N PHE A 501 20.49 -2.60 -12.36
CA PHE A 501 19.12 -2.11 -12.20
C PHE A 501 18.03 -3.09 -12.65
N GLU A 502 18.37 -4.21 -13.29
CA GLU A 502 17.35 -5.20 -13.69
C GLU A 502 16.42 -5.63 -12.54
N PRO A 503 16.89 -5.89 -11.31
CA PRO A 503 16.00 -6.23 -10.21
C PRO A 503 15.04 -5.08 -9.83
N PHE A 504 15.50 -3.84 -9.92
CA PHE A 504 14.78 -2.65 -9.46
C PHE A 504 13.89 -2.06 -10.54
N LEU A 505 14.41 -1.89 -11.76
CA LEU A 505 13.83 -1.18 -12.89
C LEU A 505 13.82 -2.08 -14.15
N PRO A 506 13.01 -3.15 -14.16
CA PRO A 506 13.09 -4.17 -15.23
C PRO A 506 12.73 -3.64 -16.62
N PHE A 507 11.81 -2.67 -16.72
CA PHE A 507 11.41 -2.12 -18.02
C PHE A 507 12.52 -1.23 -18.61
N SER A 508 13.03 -0.30 -17.80
CA SER A 508 14.13 0.60 -18.23
C SER A 508 15.41 -0.15 -18.51
N SER A 509 15.73 -1.19 -17.70
CA SER A 509 16.89 -2.05 -17.93
C SER A 509 16.77 -2.84 -19.22
N LYS A 510 15.57 -3.34 -19.55
CA LYS A 510 15.29 -4.00 -20.82
C LYS A 510 15.47 -3.04 -22.00
N GLU A 511 14.91 -1.82 -21.91
CA GLU A 511 15.07 -0.81 -22.94
C GLU A 511 16.53 -0.39 -23.11
N LEU A 512 17.27 -0.24 -22.00
CA LEU A 512 18.69 0.06 -22.06
C LEU A 512 19.49 -1.04 -22.77
N ARG A 513 19.23 -2.32 -22.45
CA ARG A 513 19.84 -3.46 -23.15
C ARG A 513 19.46 -3.49 -24.63
N ASN A 514 18.24 -3.14 -24.99
CA ASN A 514 17.84 -2.99 -26.38
C ASN A 514 18.67 -1.92 -27.08
N MET A 515 18.88 -0.74 -26.47
CA MET A 515 19.71 0.32 -27.05
C MET A 515 21.18 -0.08 -27.24
N ILE A 516 21.74 -0.82 -26.27
CA ILE A 516 23.13 -1.32 -26.39
C ILE A 516 23.22 -2.65 -27.11
N ASN A 517 22.10 -3.19 -27.63
CA ASN A 517 22.00 -4.47 -28.35
C ASN A 517 22.63 -5.65 -27.59
N LEU A 518 22.38 -5.71 -26.26
CA LEU A 518 22.87 -6.74 -25.35
C LEU A 518 21.80 -7.81 -25.13
N ALA A 519 21.97 -9.01 -25.75
CA ALA A 519 21.00 -10.10 -25.66
C ALA A 519 21.22 -11.00 -24.44
N GLU A 520 22.47 -11.32 -24.15
CA GLU A 520 22.86 -12.23 -23.06
C GLU A 520 23.49 -11.43 -21.92
N TYR A 521 23.04 -11.66 -20.71
CA TYR A 521 23.53 -11.01 -19.52
C TYR A 521 23.21 -11.82 -18.27
N ASP A 522 24.06 -11.70 -17.26
CA ASP A 522 23.81 -12.23 -15.93
C ASP A 522 24.58 -11.42 -14.85
N TRP A 523 24.31 -11.74 -13.60
CA TRP A 523 24.91 -11.04 -12.48
C TRP A 523 26.43 -11.19 -12.37
N THR A 524 27.02 -12.27 -12.94
CA THR A 524 28.47 -12.48 -12.88
C THR A 524 29.25 -11.46 -13.68
N GLN A 525 28.63 -10.90 -14.73
CA GLN A 525 29.21 -9.86 -15.59
C GLN A 525 29.25 -8.48 -14.93
N LEU A 526 28.46 -8.25 -13.87
CA LEU A 526 28.50 -6.98 -13.15
C LEU A 526 29.90 -6.73 -12.60
N GLY A 527 30.42 -5.52 -12.82
CA GLY A 527 31.81 -5.15 -12.53
C GLY A 527 32.80 -5.47 -13.65
N SER A 528 32.38 -6.08 -14.77
CA SER A 528 33.24 -6.36 -15.92
C SER A 528 33.48 -5.14 -16.81
N THR A 529 34.62 -5.09 -17.48
CA THR A 529 35.03 -4.06 -18.42
C THR A 529 34.94 -4.49 -19.89
N ASP A 530 34.35 -5.66 -20.15
CA ASP A 530 34.28 -6.30 -21.48
C ASP A 530 32.91 -6.93 -21.79
N ILE A 531 31.85 -6.38 -21.19
CA ILE A 531 30.46 -6.85 -21.43
C ILE A 531 30.08 -6.61 -22.90
N ILE A 532 30.45 -5.45 -23.44
CA ILE A 532 30.22 -5.09 -24.83
C ILE A 532 31.57 -5.03 -25.54
N PRO A 533 31.84 -5.93 -26.52
CA PRO A 533 33.15 -5.96 -27.21
C PRO A 533 33.31 -4.78 -28.16
N ALA A 534 34.58 -4.41 -28.44
CA ALA A 534 34.89 -3.45 -29.50
C ALA A 534 34.36 -3.94 -30.85
N GLY A 535 33.84 -3.01 -31.66
CA GLY A 535 33.21 -3.33 -32.95
C GLY A 535 31.73 -3.72 -32.85
N HIS A 536 31.19 -3.88 -31.64
CA HIS A 536 29.74 -4.13 -31.40
C HIS A 536 28.90 -2.96 -31.87
N LYS A 537 27.78 -3.23 -32.54
CA LYS A 537 26.87 -2.20 -33.06
C LYS A 537 25.74 -1.93 -32.09
N LEU A 538 25.61 -0.68 -31.65
CA LEU A 538 24.53 -0.20 -30.84
C LEU A 538 23.30 0.14 -31.68
N ASN A 539 22.11 0.02 -31.13
CA ASN A 539 20.87 0.50 -31.72
C ASN A 539 20.67 2.00 -31.49
N ALA A 540 19.70 2.59 -32.17
CA ALA A 540 19.41 4.02 -32.04
C ALA A 540 19.03 4.39 -30.60
N PRO A 541 19.66 5.42 -30.00
CA PRO A 541 19.36 5.83 -28.65
C PRO A 541 18.07 6.66 -28.56
N HIS A 542 17.35 6.49 -27.46
CA HIS A 542 16.22 7.31 -27.08
C HIS A 542 16.26 7.62 -25.58
N LEU A 543 15.39 8.52 -25.10
CA LEU A 543 15.33 8.87 -23.68
C LEU A 543 14.66 7.73 -22.90
N LEU A 544 15.33 7.27 -21.83
CA LEU A 544 14.79 6.25 -20.92
C LEU A 544 13.73 6.82 -19.97
N PHE A 545 13.90 8.07 -19.58
CA PHE A 545 13.03 8.73 -18.61
C PHE A 545 12.68 10.12 -19.10
N GLU A 546 11.44 10.51 -18.84
CA GLU A 546 10.91 11.84 -19.11
C GLU A 546 10.57 12.54 -17.80
N LYS A 547 10.66 13.86 -17.79
CA LYS A 547 10.24 14.65 -16.64
C LYS A 547 8.76 14.46 -16.36
N ILE A 548 8.41 14.55 -15.10
CA ILE A 548 7.04 14.67 -14.65
C ILE A 548 6.80 16.13 -14.32
N GLU A 549 5.81 16.72 -14.97
CA GLU A 549 5.48 18.14 -14.82
C GLU A 549 4.53 18.35 -13.63
N ASP A 550 4.42 19.59 -13.15
CA ASP A 550 3.67 19.94 -11.94
C ASP A 550 2.17 19.61 -12.09
N GLU A 551 1.60 19.76 -13.28
CA GLU A 551 0.19 19.51 -13.54
C GLU A 551 -0.23 18.07 -13.26
N ALA A 552 0.65 17.10 -13.52
CA ALA A 552 0.39 15.69 -13.23
C ALA A 552 0.34 15.43 -11.71
N ILE A 553 1.18 16.13 -10.96
CA ILE A 553 1.24 16.05 -9.49
C ILE A 553 0.04 16.74 -8.85
N ASP A 554 -0.30 17.94 -9.33
CA ASP A 554 -1.46 18.70 -8.85
C ASP A 554 -2.77 17.92 -9.05
N ALA A 555 -2.89 17.18 -10.16
CA ALA A 555 -4.03 16.30 -10.41
C ALA A 555 -4.15 15.20 -9.36
N GLN A 556 -3.05 14.59 -8.93
CA GLN A 556 -3.04 13.55 -7.90
C GLN A 556 -3.33 14.11 -6.51
N LEU A 557 -2.73 15.25 -6.17
CA LEU A 557 -3.02 15.95 -4.91
C LEU A 557 -4.49 16.35 -4.81
N LYS A 558 -5.08 16.81 -5.92
CA LYS A 558 -6.50 17.12 -5.98
C LYS A 558 -7.38 15.88 -5.74
N LYS A 559 -7.06 14.72 -6.34
CA LYS A 559 -7.78 13.46 -6.07
C LYS A 559 -7.80 13.15 -4.57
N LEU A 560 -6.65 13.30 -3.89
CA LEU A 560 -6.55 13.07 -2.45
C LEU A 560 -7.36 14.08 -1.65
N GLU A 561 -7.32 15.37 -2.01
CA GLU A 561 -8.11 16.41 -1.36
C GLU A 561 -9.61 16.15 -1.51
N ASP A 562 -10.08 15.79 -2.71
CA ASP A 562 -11.47 15.45 -2.98
C ASP A 562 -11.91 14.23 -2.16
N THR A 563 -11.05 13.21 -2.03
CA THR A 563 -11.29 12.05 -1.17
C THR A 563 -11.41 12.44 0.31
N LYS A 564 -10.54 13.33 0.78
CA LYS A 564 -10.59 13.83 2.17
C LYS A 564 -11.89 14.56 2.44
N LYS A 565 -12.29 15.46 1.57
CA LYS A 565 -13.59 16.19 1.67
C LYS A 565 -14.78 15.24 1.67
N ALA A 566 -14.75 14.21 0.81
CA ALA A 566 -15.82 13.21 0.77
C ALA A 566 -15.90 12.40 2.09
N ASN A 567 -14.77 12.05 2.70
CA ASN A 567 -14.72 11.36 3.98
C ASN A 567 -15.21 12.25 5.13
N GLU A 568 -14.82 13.51 5.15
CA GLU A 568 -15.30 14.49 6.14
C GLU A 568 -16.82 14.67 6.04
N ALA A 569 -17.36 14.77 4.82
CA ALA A 569 -18.78 14.81 4.58
C ALA A 569 -19.52 13.55 5.05
N ALA A 570 -18.97 12.37 4.77
CA ALA A 570 -19.56 11.09 5.16
C ALA A 570 -19.52 10.85 6.69
N SER A 571 -18.56 11.44 7.38
CA SER A 571 -18.43 11.34 8.85
C SER A 571 -19.19 12.42 9.62
N TYR A 572 -19.84 13.36 8.91
CA TYR A 572 -20.59 14.41 9.54
C TYR A 572 -21.81 13.85 10.30
N VAL A 573 -21.83 14.11 11.59
CA VAL A 573 -23.00 13.84 12.45
C VAL A 573 -23.63 15.17 12.81
N ALA A 574 -24.91 15.34 12.47
CA ALA A 574 -25.65 16.55 12.85
C ALA A 574 -25.66 16.73 14.37
N GLU A 575 -25.55 17.97 14.83
CA GLU A 575 -25.69 18.26 16.26
C GLU A 575 -27.03 17.73 16.78
N PRO A 576 -27.06 17.22 18.01
CA PRO A 576 -28.32 16.76 18.63
C PRO A 576 -29.37 17.86 18.61
N ILE A 577 -30.62 17.48 18.34
CA ILE A 577 -31.77 18.41 18.42
C ILE A 577 -31.80 19.01 19.82
N LYS A 578 -31.89 20.33 19.89
CA LYS A 578 -32.02 21.05 21.15
C LYS A 578 -33.34 20.67 21.86
N LYS A 579 -33.44 21.01 23.16
CA LYS A 579 -34.65 20.76 23.95
C LYS A 579 -35.87 21.39 23.26
N ASP A 580 -37.03 20.75 23.41
CA ASP A 580 -38.30 21.20 22.88
C ASP A 580 -38.58 22.66 23.29
N VAL A 581 -39.05 23.43 22.33
CA VAL A 581 -39.50 24.82 22.51
C VAL A 581 -41.00 24.85 22.27
N SER A 582 -41.75 25.56 23.09
CA SER A 582 -43.20 25.72 22.90
C SER A 582 -43.47 26.52 21.62
N PHE A 583 -44.65 26.31 21.01
CA PHE A 583 -45.06 27.11 19.86
C PHE A 583 -45.20 28.60 20.24
N ASP A 584 -45.69 28.90 21.45
CA ASP A 584 -45.78 30.26 22.00
C ASP A 584 -44.42 30.96 22.13
N ASP A 585 -43.33 30.20 22.35
CA ASP A 585 -41.96 30.76 22.36
C ASP A 585 -41.43 31.01 20.95
N PHE A 586 -41.81 30.20 19.99
CA PHE A 586 -41.47 30.41 18.58
C PHE A 586 -42.22 31.63 18.02
N GLU A 587 -43.51 31.80 18.32
CA GLU A 587 -44.31 32.96 17.91
C GLU A 587 -43.77 34.31 18.41
N LYS A 588 -42.96 34.32 19.45
CA LYS A 588 -42.26 35.54 19.91
C LYS A 588 -41.19 36.04 18.97
N LEU A 589 -40.72 35.19 18.02
CA LEU A 589 -39.73 35.56 17.02
C LEU A 589 -40.46 36.09 15.77
N ASP A 590 -40.14 37.30 15.37
CA ASP A 590 -40.60 37.86 14.09
C ASP A 590 -39.54 37.59 13.00
N ILE A 591 -39.70 36.49 12.30
CA ILE A 591 -38.82 36.12 11.19
C ILE A 591 -39.45 36.59 9.89
N ARG A 592 -38.69 37.34 9.07
CA ARG A 592 -39.19 37.94 7.83
C ARG A 592 -38.27 37.69 6.66
N VAL A 593 -38.82 37.85 5.45
CA VAL A 593 -38.07 37.96 4.21
C VAL A 593 -37.61 39.41 4.05
N GLY A 594 -36.33 39.62 3.81
CA GLY A 594 -35.77 40.94 3.50
C GLY A 594 -35.03 40.93 2.17
N HIS A 595 -35.23 41.97 1.38
CA HIS A 595 -34.49 42.13 0.12
C HIS A 595 -33.26 42.99 0.33
N ILE A 596 -32.09 42.52 -0.06
CA ILE A 596 -30.81 43.22 0.12
C ILE A 596 -30.67 44.31 -0.94
N LEU A 597 -30.89 45.54 -0.53
CA LEU A 597 -30.74 46.73 -1.38
C LEU A 597 -29.26 47.09 -1.58
N HIS A 598 -28.47 47.00 -0.47
CA HIS A 598 -27.06 47.33 -0.48
C HIS A 598 -26.29 46.46 0.49
N CYS A 599 -25.04 46.14 0.16
CA CYS A 599 -24.11 45.39 1.00
C CYS A 599 -22.73 46.00 0.87
N GLU A 600 -22.03 46.20 1.99
CA GLU A 600 -20.67 46.76 2.01
C GLU A 600 -19.82 46.14 3.14
N LYS A 601 -18.49 46.10 2.96
CA LYS A 601 -17.55 45.69 4.02
C LYS A 601 -17.47 46.78 5.12
N VAL A 602 -17.55 46.39 6.37
CA VAL A 602 -17.41 47.32 7.50
C VAL A 602 -15.95 47.75 7.63
N LYS A 603 -15.67 49.07 7.59
CA LYS A 603 -14.33 49.64 7.79
C LYS A 603 -13.74 49.14 9.13
N LYS A 604 -12.53 48.67 9.13
CA LYS A 604 -11.80 48.12 10.29
C LYS A 604 -12.30 46.74 10.78
N SER A 605 -13.21 46.05 10.09
CA SER A 605 -13.59 44.67 10.39
C SER A 605 -13.29 43.75 9.23
N LYS A 606 -12.60 42.63 9.50
CA LYS A 606 -12.38 41.53 8.52
C LYS A 606 -13.53 40.52 8.51
N LYS A 607 -14.48 40.64 9.44
CA LYS A 607 -15.54 39.64 9.66
C LYS A 607 -16.95 40.16 9.29
N LEU A 608 -17.17 41.46 9.28
CA LEU A 608 -18.51 42.02 9.20
C LEU A 608 -18.82 42.56 7.79
N LEU A 609 -20.00 42.20 7.29
CA LEU A 609 -20.70 42.91 6.21
C LEU A 609 -21.84 43.72 6.80
N LYS A 610 -22.07 44.94 6.27
CA LYS A 610 -23.20 45.78 6.55
C LYS A 610 -24.20 45.66 5.43
N PHE A 611 -25.42 45.36 5.79
CA PHE A 611 -26.58 45.21 4.89
C PHE A 611 -27.56 46.37 5.08
N THR A 612 -28.06 46.86 3.98
CA THR A 612 -29.25 47.69 3.92
C THR A 612 -30.35 46.84 3.28
N ILE A 613 -31.42 46.55 4.04
CA ILE A 613 -32.47 45.62 3.66
C ILE A 613 -33.80 46.33 3.58
N ASP A 614 -34.54 46.13 2.48
CA ASP A 614 -35.98 46.40 2.42
C ASP A 614 -36.70 45.27 3.17
N ASP A 615 -37.38 45.63 4.25
CA ASP A 615 -38.14 44.71 5.10
C ASP A 615 -39.68 44.91 4.92
N GLY A 616 -40.10 45.61 3.87
CA GLY A 616 -41.49 45.86 3.54
C GLY A 616 -42.19 46.87 4.45
N THR A 617 -41.50 47.52 5.40
CA THR A 617 -42.08 48.52 6.30
C THR A 617 -42.05 49.96 5.73
N GLY A 618 -41.42 50.13 4.57
CA GLY A 618 -41.21 51.46 3.96
C GLY A 618 -40.02 52.22 4.50
N THR A 619 -39.25 51.61 5.42
CA THR A 619 -37.98 52.15 5.94
C THR A 619 -36.88 51.14 5.74
N GLU A 620 -35.70 51.59 5.31
CA GLU A 620 -34.53 50.72 5.14
C GLU A 620 -33.99 50.28 6.49
N ARG A 621 -33.72 48.97 6.64
CA ARG A 621 -33.16 48.37 7.85
C ARG A 621 -31.67 48.10 7.68
N THR A 622 -30.89 48.47 8.68
CA THR A 622 -29.45 48.14 8.74
C THR A 622 -29.21 46.89 9.57
N ILE A 623 -28.54 45.85 8.96
CA ILE A 623 -28.13 44.67 9.71
C ILE A 623 -26.63 44.42 9.46
N LEU A 624 -25.89 44.06 10.52
CA LEU A 624 -24.51 43.61 10.42
C LEU A 624 -24.46 42.11 10.63
N SER A 625 -23.72 41.40 9.73
CA SER A 625 -23.54 39.95 9.84
C SER A 625 -22.06 39.57 9.70
N GLY A 626 -21.64 38.56 10.46
CA GLY A 626 -20.25 38.07 10.54
C GLY A 626 -19.83 37.18 9.38
N ILE A 627 -20.29 37.41 8.16
CA ILE A 627 -20.15 36.51 7.02
C ILE A 627 -19.18 37.02 5.93
N ALA A 628 -18.39 38.05 6.22
CA ALA A 628 -17.45 38.65 5.25
C ALA A 628 -16.29 37.67 4.83
N ALA A 629 -16.09 36.55 5.53
CA ALA A 629 -15.15 35.54 5.13
C ALA A 629 -15.71 34.59 4.06
N PHE A 630 -17.02 34.58 3.84
CA PHE A 630 -17.73 33.63 2.98
C PHE A 630 -18.35 34.27 1.74
N TYR A 631 -18.61 35.60 1.78
CA TYR A 631 -19.26 36.30 0.68
C TYR A 631 -18.61 37.66 0.40
N GLU A 632 -18.47 37.96 -0.87
CA GLU A 632 -18.24 39.33 -1.31
C GLU A 632 -19.59 40.08 -1.40
N PRO A 633 -19.65 41.40 -1.10
CA PRO A 633 -20.88 42.17 -1.11
C PRO A 633 -21.73 42.02 -2.36
N GLU A 634 -21.11 42.01 -3.53
CA GLU A 634 -21.73 41.94 -4.86
C GLU A 634 -22.54 40.67 -5.07
N GLN A 635 -22.18 39.58 -4.37
CA GLN A 635 -22.86 38.28 -4.47
C GLN A 635 -24.22 38.28 -3.76
N LEU A 636 -24.43 39.21 -2.83
CA LEU A 636 -25.59 39.25 -1.97
C LEU A 636 -26.60 40.37 -2.36
N ILE A 637 -26.16 41.44 -3.01
CA ILE A 637 -27.04 42.52 -3.45
C ILE A 637 -28.09 41.97 -4.41
N GLY A 638 -29.36 42.38 -4.19
CA GLY A 638 -30.48 41.93 -5.00
C GLY A 638 -31.02 40.55 -4.64
N LYS A 639 -30.53 39.92 -3.56
CA LYS A 639 -31.00 38.63 -3.04
C LYS A 639 -31.98 38.82 -1.89
N ASP A 640 -32.89 37.85 -1.75
CA ASP A 640 -33.75 37.74 -0.61
C ASP A 640 -33.10 36.89 0.48
N VAL A 641 -33.26 37.32 1.75
CA VAL A 641 -32.72 36.62 2.92
C VAL A 641 -33.75 36.53 4.02
N LEU A 642 -33.65 35.48 4.81
CA LEU A 642 -34.45 35.37 6.05
C LEU A 642 -33.70 36.06 7.20
N PHE A 643 -34.40 36.85 7.97
CA PHE A 643 -33.83 37.54 9.12
C PHE A 643 -34.81 37.61 10.30
N VAL A 644 -34.29 37.65 11.53
CA VAL A 644 -35.06 37.93 12.72
C VAL A 644 -35.16 39.44 12.89
N ALA A 645 -36.40 39.95 12.84
CA ALA A 645 -36.68 41.38 12.78
C ALA A 645 -36.81 42.06 14.17
N ASN A 646 -37.18 41.31 15.18
CA ASN A 646 -37.55 41.84 16.50
C ASN A 646 -36.48 41.66 17.58
N PHE A 647 -35.21 41.44 17.20
CA PHE A 647 -34.12 41.54 18.16
C PHE A 647 -33.86 43.00 18.55
N PRO A 648 -33.53 43.28 19.82
CA PRO A 648 -33.16 44.62 20.24
C PRO A 648 -31.96 45.11 19.41
N PRO A 649 -31.95 46.37 18.96
CA PRO A 649 -30.84 46.95 18.22
C PRO A 649 -29.52 46.80 18.99
N ARG A 650 -28.47 46.38 18.28
CA ARG A 650 -27.13 46.14 18.87
C ARG A 650 -26.10 47.01 18.18
N ASN A 651 -25.34 47.77 18.98
CA ASN A 651 -24.19 48.52 18.42
C ASN A 651 -23.00 47.59 18.17
N MET A 652 -22.52 47.52 16.93
CA MET A 652 -21.38 46.78 16.51
C MET A 652 -20.44 47.66 15.68
N MET A 653 -19.24 47.91 16.16
CA MET A 653 -18.25 48.79 15.52
C MET A 653 -18.75 50.22 15.26
N GLY A 654 -19.64 50.76 16.13
CA GLY A 654 -20.21 52.08 16.00
C GLY A 654 -21.42 52.16 15.06
N ILE A 655 -21.90 51.03 14.55
CA ILE A 655 -23.07 50.93 13.66
C ILE A 655 -24.15 50.12 14.43
N GLU A 656 -25.37 50.61 14.41
CA GLU A 656 -26.52 49.93 15.01
C GLU A 656 -27.04 48.85 14.05
N SER A 657 -27.04 47.59 14.51
CA SER A 657 -27.61 46.44 13.78
C SER A 657 -29.02 46.18 14.32
N GLN A 658 -30.00 46.14 13.42
CA GLN A 658 -31.44 46.07 13.75
C GLN A 658 -32.04 44.72 13.35
N GLY A 659 -31.40 43.63 13.71
CA GLY A 659 -31.83 42.26 13.42
C GLY A 659 -30.67 41.29 13.17
N MET A 660 -31.01 40.09 12.79
CA MET A 660 -30.03 39.03 12.52
C MET A 660 -30.39 38.24 11.25
N ILE A 661 -29.50 38.23 10.25
CA ILE A 661 -29.65 37.38 9.08
C ILE A 661 -29.42 35.91 9.49
N LEU A 662 -30.31 35.02 9.05
CA LEU A 662 -30.20 33.60 9.29
C LEU A 662 -29.26 32.97 8.26
N SER A 663 -28.43 32.04 8.72
CA SER A 663 -27.48 31.28 7.88
C SER A 663 -27.30 29.86 8.43
N ALA A 664 -27.07 28.93 7.55
CA ALA A 664 -26.70 27.56 7.88
C ALA A 664 -25.17 27.40 7.76
N VAL A 665 -24.58 26.72 8.73
CA VAL A 665 -23.17 26.37 8.72
C VAL A 665 -23.05 24.90 8.36
N ASN A 666 -22.25 24.61 7.31
CA ASN A 666 -21.97 23.27 6.83
C ASN A 666 -20.92 22.56 7.71
N PHE A 667 -20.78 21.23 7.52
CA PHE A 667 -19.79 20.40 8.20
C PHE A 667 -18.33 20.85 7.97
N ASP A 668 -18.02 21.43 6.80
CA ASP A 668 -16.72 21.98 6.44
C ASP A 668 -16.48 23.41 6.94
N GLY A 669 -17.42 23.93 7.74
CA GLY A 669 -17.38 25.30 8.22
C GLY A 669 -17.80 26.35 7.18
N SER A 670 -18.15 25.94 5.96
CA SER A 670 -18.74 26.86 4.97
C SER A 670 -20.12 27.32 5.43
N LEU A 671 -20.49 28.54 5.02
CA LEU A 671 -21.74 29.16 5.47
C LEU A 671 -22.62 29.46 4.25
N SER A 672 -23.90 29.12 4.37
CA SER A 672 -24.92 29.47 3.38
C SER A 672 -25.97 30.36 4.01
N VAL A 673 -26.23 31.51 3.38
CA VAL A 673 -27.31 32.42 3.81
C VAL A 673 -28.65 31.77 3.42
N THR A 674 -29.63 31.82 4.34
CA THR A 674 -30.96 31.26 4.08
C THR A 674 -31.77 32.18 3.19
N THR A 675 -32.49 31.61 2.21
CA THR A 675 -33.32 32.35 1.26
C THR A 675 -34.63 31.60 0.98
N THR A 676 -35.53 32.20 0.21
CA THR A 676 -36.75 31.57 -0.26
C THR A 676 -36.56 30.87 -1.60
N LEU A 677 -37.28 29.76 -1.84
CA LEU A 677 -37.21 29.02 -3.12
C LEU A 677 -37.97 29.70 -4.26
N GLY A 678 -38.89 30.60 -3.93
CA GLY A 678 -39.70 31.34 -4.89
C GLY A 678 -39.72 32.83 -4.60
N GLU A 679 -40.32 33.64 -5.51
CA GLU A 679 -40.49 35.08 -5.29
C GLU A 679 -41.44 35.34 -4.15
N VAL A 680 -40.97 36.04 -3.13
CA VAL A 680 -41.73 36.45 -1.97
C VAL A 680 -41.50 37.94 -1.74
N LYS A 681 -42.57 38.69 -1.42
CA LYS A 681 -42.44 40.13 -1.17
C LYS A 681 -41.65 40.41 0.11
N PRO A 682 -40.76 41.42 0.09
CA PRO A 682 -40.10 41.89 1.32
C PRO A 682 -41.12 42.18 2.45
N GLY A 683 -40.74 41.82 3.67
CA GLY A 683 -41.61 41.94 4.84
C GLY A 683 -42.57 40.78 5.08
N SER A 684 -42.65 39.80 4.17
CA SER A 684 -43.44 38.59 4.39
C SER A 684 -42.95 37.83 5.60
N GLN A 685 -43.87 37.45 6.47
CA GLN A 685 -43.59 36.70 7.69
C GLN A 685 -43.31 35.23 7.36
N VAL A 686 -42.35 34.64 8.07
CA VAL A 686 -41.97 33.23 7.99
C VAL A 686 -42.49 32.56 9.28
N GLY A 687 -43.31 31.52 9.12
CA GLY A 687 -43.90 30.81 10.24
C GLY A 687 -44.10 29.33 9.95
#